data_fe9b73b9171ab3e22c619dfdf8794c76
#
_entry.id   fe9b73b9171ab3e22c619dfdf8794c76
#
_cell.length_a   1.000
_cell.length_b   1.000
_cell.length_c   1.000
_cell.angle_alpha   90.00
_cell.angle_beta   90.00
_cell.angle_gamma   90.00
#
_symmetry.space_group_name_H-M   'P 1'
#
loop_
_entity.id
_entity.type
_entity.pdbx_description
1 polymer ?
#
loop_
_entity_poly.entity_id
_entity_poly.type
_entity_poly.pdbx_seq_one_letter_code
_entity_poly.pdbx_strand_id
1 'polypeptide(L)'
;MKLKKKLMCFFAAMCLTVSSFGSLTAMADDETKTTEATDTTEKTDESTTAPDCTGKYVNIAFVVDTTGSMSGDISTVKENLTAFVKEIAASGAIPRIAIIDYKDIEDDGDDTTVVHETPDYSVWFDDTDKVIAEIETLEVIGGGDYPESLVDALGYVVSDDVMTFNKFAAKFAFVLTDADYKVGNRWGYESLDQVTEKLSAKGIQTTVVTHPGYTAEDYDDGTLADRYADITSKTGGKIIDLSSDFATELSTYAKDIISKTAAVKVDEDYVPVTSITLGDDVSVATDGTYKFPVTVTPDNATVKDIIWKVEDESIATINTDLTTSDLCVINPVKEGETKLIAKTTDGGYTAYFTLTVKDIVADGESAVTCKPDMVAGIISDEAVTKVTLKCDKETPTVDADVLKTIFEALAKAPTKDITFSFEDELGDEVYSWNFASKELKDATTAIKSFAIDPEAKVDVVTAAVEATKTDGKTETIHFAHDGELPGTATVTTETKLPDGTAYLYYFNPETKKLELVSDAVKVADGKATYKIEHCCDYVLSLKKLDTEPKDEPAPSTPQTTPTAPAAPAQTTPKAEVTPKAQTTPKPEVAPKTQTKPKKKTSPAMGDNTNSVLVVTMLGLGVVICTVGIKRRKRA
;
A
#
# COMPACT_ATOMS: atom_id res chain seq x y z
N MET A 1 -17.63 28.17 -33.56
CA MET A 1 -18.21 27.14 -34.44
C MET A 1 -18.20 25.83 -33.69
N LYS A 2 -19.38 25.29 -33.47
CA LYS A 2 -19.74 24.19 -32.58
C LYS A 2 -19.06 22.88 -32.97
N LEU A 3 -18.64 22.07 -32.00
CA LEU A 3 -19.07 20.67 -32.00
C LEU A 3 -19.00 20.06 -30.57
N LYS A 4 -20.20 19.87 -30.01
CA LYS A 4 -20.44 18.98 -28.85
C LYS A 4 -20.41 17.53 -29.34
N LYS A 5 -19.75 16.63 -28.61
CA LYS A 5 -20.14 15.20 -28.64
C LYS A 5 -20.27 14.68 -27.24
N LYS A 6 -21.51 14.34 -26.91
CA LYS A 6 -21.94 13.51 -25.80
C LYS A 6 -21.37 12.10 -25.98
N LEU A 7 -20.87 11.49 -24.92
CA LEU A 7 -20.74 10.04 -24.84
C LEU A 7 -21.69 9.55 -23.75
N MET A 8 -22.63 8.75 -24.18
CA MET A 8 -23.73 8.16 -23.42
C MET A 8 -23.30 6.77 -22.99
N CYS A 9 -23.45 6.48 -21.69
CA CYS A 9 -23.33 5.15 -21.12
C CYS A 9 -24.29 4.16 -21.78
N PHE A 10 -23.79 3.00 -22.16
CA PHE A 10 -24.61 1.82 -22.46
C PHE A 10 -24.23 0.70 -21.50
N PHE A 11 -25.11 0.48 -20.54
CA PHE A 11 -25.21 -0.80 -19.84
C PHE A 11 -25.98 -1.76 -20.76
N ALA A 12 -25.39 -2.88 -21.11
CA ALA A 12 -26.09 -3.99 -21.73
C ALA A 12 -25.91 -5.23 -20.85
N ALA A 13 -26.94 -5.49 -20.08
CA ALA A 13 -27.15 -6.80 -19.46
C ALA A 13 -27.42 -7.83 -20.57
N MET A 14 -26.63 -8.90 -20.58
CA MET A 14 -26.90 -10.06 -21.47
C MET A 14 -27.36 -11.23 -20.62
N CYS A 15 -28.67 -11.47 -20.66
CA CYS A 15 -29.33 -12.63 -20.09
C CYS A 15 -28.88 -13.91 -20.77
N LEU A 16 -28.56 -14.92 -19.98
CA LEU A 16 -28.47 -16.31 -20.36
C LEU A 16 -29.83 -16.82 -20.83
N THR A 17 -29.90 -17.42 -22.01
CA THR A 17 -30.98 -18.35 -22.40
C THR A 17 -30.46 -19.78 -22.32
N VAL A 18 -30.96 -20.48 -21.35
CA VAL A 18 -30.87 -21.94 -21.25
C VAL A 18 -31.88 -22.55 -22.26
N SER A 19 -31.37 -23.35 -23.17
CA SER A 19 -32.22 -24.19 -24.03
C SER A 19 -32.12 -25.62 -23.56
N SER A 20 -33.18 -26.06 -22.95
CA SER A 20 -33.48 -27.46 -22.63
C SER A 20 -34.04 -28.19 -23.85
N PHE A 21 -33.48 -29.33 -24.17
CA PHE A 21 -34.13 -30.42 -24.89
C PHE A 21 -33.65 -31.69 -24.19
N GLY A 22 -34.46 -32.51 -23.66
CA GLY A 22 -35.71 -33.11 -24.11
C GLY A 22 -35.55 -34.59 -23.85
N SER A 23 -36.24 -35.10 -22.85
CA SER A 23 -36.29 -36.50 -22.45
C SER A 23 -36.88 -37.37 -23.55
N LEU A 24 -36.40 -38.59 -23.71
CA LEU A 24 -37.24 -39.70 -24.16
C LEU A 24 -36.96 -40.94 -23.31
N THR A 25 -37.96 -41.27 -22.55
CA THR A 25 -38.14 -42.53 -21.81
C THR A 25 -38.46 -43.66 -22.77
N ALA A 26 -37.95 -44.85 -22.51
CA ALA A 26 -38.65 -46.11 -22.79
C ALA A 26 -38.27 -47.18 -21.78
N MET A 27 -39.28 -47.68 -21.15
CA MET A 27 -39.37 -48.85 -20.26
C MET A 27 -39.01 -50.13 -21.03
N ALA A 28 -38.62 -51.20 -20.44
CA ALA A 28 -39.21 -52.14 -19.53
C ALA A 28 -38.40 -53.44 -19.52
N ASP A 29 -38.32 -54.05 -18.37
CA ASP A 29 -38.45 -55.45 -17.98
C ASP A 29 -37.81 -56.57 -18.85
N ASP A 30 -37.05 -57.47 -18.28
CA ASP A 30 -37.48 -58.63 -17.49
C ASP A 30 -36.26 -59.55 -17.17
N GLU A 31 -36.38 -60.28 -16.13
CA GLU A 31 -35.46 -61.29 -15.59
C GLU A 31 -35.12 -62.41 -16.61
N THR A 32 -33.90 -62.93 -16.51
CA THR A 32 -33.72 -64.35 -16.15
C THR A 32 -32.24 -64.71 -15.91
N LYS A 33 -32.08 -65.44 -14.91
CA LYS A 33 -30.94 -66.14 -14.35
C LYS A 33 -30.56 -67.34 -15.21
N THR A 34 -29.26 -67.50 -15.53
CA THR A 34 -28.62 -68.84 -15.56
C THR A 34 -27.13 -68.76 -15.44
N THR A 35 -26.61 -69.58 -14.54
CA THR A 35 -25.24 -69.97 -14.29
C THR A 35 -24.64 -70.81 -15.39
N GLU A 36 -23.35 -70.62 -15.74
CA GLU A 36 -22.30 -71.64 -15.71
C GLU A 36 -21.01 -71.12 -16.39
N ALA A 37 -19.94 -71.08 -15.64
CA ALA A 37 -18.67 -71.77 -15.70
C ALA A 37 -17.70 -71.47 -16.87
N THR A 38 -16.57 -70.86 -16.43
CA THR A 38 -15.17 -71.08 -16.82
C THR A 38 -14.79 -71.15 -18.31
N ASP A 39 -14.05 -70.12 -18.73
CA ASP A 39 -12.70 -70.36 -19.26
C ASP A 39 -11.79 -69.13 -19.10
N THR A 40 -10.63 -69.36 -18.54
CA THR A 40 -9.54 -68.43 -18.36
C THR A 40 -8.82 -68.17 -19.68
N THR A 41 -8.87 -66.93 -20.16
CA THR A 41 -7.80 -66.36 -20.94
C THR A 41 -7.66 -64.89 -20.54
N GLU A 42 -6.65 -64.62 -19.71
CA GLU A 42 -6.11 -63.26 -19.51
C GLU A 42 -5.73 -62.69 -20.87
N LYS A 43 -6.56 -61.79 -21.37
CA LYS A 43 -6.17 -60.77 -22.32
C LYS A 43 -5.98 -59.50 -21.48
N THR A 44 -4.76 -59.19 -21.17
CA THR A 44 -4.35 -57.86 -20.79
C THR A 44 -4.62 -56.92 -21.96
N ASP A 45 -5.82 -56.35 -22.04
CA ASP A 45 -6.08 -55.12 -22.74
C ASP A 45 -5.65 -53.97 -21.78
N GLU A 46 -4.37 -53.60 -21.84
CA GLU A 46 -3.96 -52.27 -21.45
C GLU A 46 -4.62 -51.28 -22.41
N SER A 47 -5.83 -50.91 -22.10
CA SER A 47 -6.41 -49.69 -22.60
C SER A 47 -5.63 -48.55 -21.92
N THR A 48 -4.55 -48.11 -22.55
CA THR A 48 -3.84 -46.87 -22.18
C THR A 48 -4.76 -45.71 -22.52
N THR A 49 -5.75 -45.46 -21.67
CA THR A 49 -6.46 -44.18 -21.67
C THR A 49 -5.43 -43.10 -21.31
N ALA A 50 -5.33 -42.08 -22.16
CA ALA A 50 -4.45 -40.93 -21.89
C ALA A 50 -4.72 -40.39 -20.47
N PRO A 51 -3.67 -39.93 -19.74
CA PRO A 51 -3.82 -39.39 -18.40
C PRO A 51 -4.85 -38.25 -18.37
N ASP A 52 -5.81 -38.29 -17.46
CA ASP A 52 -6.81 -37.24 -17.28
C ASP A 52 -6.24 -36.12 -16.41
N CYS A 53 -5.91 -34.96 -17.03
CA CYS A 53 -5.39 -33.76 -16.39
C CYS A 53 -6.45 -32.65 -16.25
N THR A 54 -7.70 -32.92 -16.62
CA THR A 54 -8.75 -31.89 -16.66
C THR A 54 -8.99 -31.23 -15.33
N GLY A 55 -8.90 -29.89 -15.30
CA GLY A 55 -9.17 -29.06 -14.13
C GLY A 55 -8.12 -29.17 -13.02
N LYS A 56 -6.94 -29.74 -13.30
CA LYS A 56 -5.85 -29.87 -12.34
C LYS A 56 -4.84 -28.72 -12.52
N TYR A 57 -4.47 -28.12 -11.41
CA TYR A 57 -3.45 -27.07 -11.42
C TYR A 57 -2.06 -27.64 -11.59
N VAL A 58 -1.24 -26.97 -12.38
CA VAL A 58 0.19 -27.27 -12.53
C VAL A 58 1.01 -25.99 -12.53
N ASN A 59 2.06 -25.95 -11.73
CA ASN A 59 3.05 -24.88 -11.72
C ASN A 59 4.39 -25.44 -12.24
N ILE A 60 4.95 -24.80 -13.25
CA ILE A 60 6.18 -25.22 -13.91
C ILE A 60 7.16 -24.05 -13.94
N ALA A 61 8.35 -24.24 -13.42
CA ALA A 61 9.47 -23.33 -13.59
C ALA A 61 10.41 -23.90 -14.67
N PHE A 62 10.59 -23.18 -15.78
CA PHE A 62 11.67 -23.43 -16.72
C PHE A 62 12.91 -22.70 -16.24
N VAL A 63 14.01 -23.42 -16.04
CA VAL A 63 15.29 -22.90 -15.60
C VAL A 63 16.27 -23.17 -16.74
N VAL A 64 16.51 -22.18 -17.57
CA VAL A 64 17.17 -22.33 -18.87
C VAL A 64 18.55 -21.70 -18.80
N ASP A 65 19.54 -22.50 -19.06
CA ASP A 65 20.89 -22.07 -19.35
C ASP A 65 20.90 -21.30 -20.68
N THR A 66 21.38 -20.06 -20.63
CA THR A 66 21.46 -19.19 -21.80
C THR A 66 22.91 -18.70 -22.03
N THR A 67 23.89 -19.51 -21.59
CA THR A 67 25.30 -19.27 -21.85
C THR A 67 25.70 -19.59 -23.29
N GLY A 68 26.91 -19.19 -23.68
CA GLY A 68 27.42 -19.32 -25.06
C GLY A 68 27.48 -20.76 -25.56
N SER A 69 27.72 -21.74 -24.69
CA SER A 69 27.74 -23.17 -24.99
C SER A 69 26.41 -23.66 -25.56
N MET A 70 25.31 -23.18 -25.03
CA MET A 70 23.94 -23.51 -25.46
C MET A 70 23.58 -23.01 -26.87
N SER A 71 24.50 -22.32 -27.58
CA SER A 71 24.23 -21.76 -28.92
C SER A 71 23.82 -22.82 -29.97
N GLY A 72 24.26 -24.06 -29.81
CA GLY A 72 23.86 -25.19 -30.65
C GLY A 72 22.48 -25.77 -30.31
N ASP A 73 22.00 -25.58 -29.07
CA ASP A 73 20.86 -26.27 -28.51
C ASP A 73 19.63 -25.34 -28.28
N ILE A 74 19.84 -24.04 -28.16
CA ILE A 74 18.77 -23.10 -27.77
C ILE A 74 17.56 -23.10 -28.73
N SER A 75 17.78 -23.32 -30.02
CA SER A 75 16.67 -23.44 -30.97
C SER A 75 15.81 -24.69 -30.68
N THR A 76 16.48 -25.83 -30.42
CA THR A 76 15.82 -27.08 -30.03
C THR A 76 15.10 -26.92 -28.70
N VAL A 77 15.71 -26.23 -27.72
CA VAL A 77 15.07 -25.92 -26.45
C VAL A 77 13.77 -25.13 -26.65
N LYS A 78 13.82 -24.05 -27.41
CA LYS A 78 12.62 -23.23 -27.69
C LYS A 78 11.50 -24.00 -28.39
N GLU A 79 11.84 -24.78 -29.41
CA GLU A 79 10.88 -25.61 -30.14
C GLU A 79 10.22 -26.64 -29.22
N ASN A 80 11.00 -27.36 -28.42
CA ASN A 80 10.49 -28.38 -27.50
C ASN A 80 9.69 -27.79 -26.33
N LEU A 81 10.13 -26.70 -25.73
CA LEU A 81 9.37 -26.02 -24.68
C LEU A 81 8.03 -25.50 -25.21
N THR A 82 8.03 -24.92 -26.42
CA THR A 82 6.81 -24.50 -27.10
C THR A 82 5.84 -25.65 -27.34
N ALA A 83 6.35 -26.80 -27.80
CA ALA A 83 5.55 -28.01 -28.01
C ALA A 83 5.00 -28.54 -26.68
N PHE A 84 5.83 -28.62 -25.66
CA PHE A 84 5.45 -29.05 -24.32
C PHE A 84 4.34 -28.18 -23.72
N VAL A 85 4.45 -26.84 -23.78
CA VAL A 85 3.46 -25.90 -23.27
C VAL A 85 2.10 -26.12 -23.93
N LYS A 86 2.09 -26.27 -25.27
CA LYS A 86 0.86 -26.57 -26.01
C LYS A 86 0.23 -27.93 -25.62
N GLU A 87 1.06 -28.94 -25.40
CA GLU A 87 0.55 -30.26 -24.99
C GLU A 87 -0.03 -30.26 -23.57
N ILE A 88 0.57 -29.55 -22.64
CA ILE A 88 0.05 -29.43 -21.27
C ILE A 88 -1.26 -28.64 -21.28
N ALA A 89 -1.35 -27.54 -22.00
CA ALA A 89 -2.58 -26.78 -22.16
C ALA A 89 -3.70 -27.64 -22.80
N ALA A 90 -3.37 -28.41 -23.85
CA ALA A 90 -4.33 -29.29 -24.53
C ALA A 90 -4.78 -30.46 -23.64
N SER A 91 -4.06 -30.83 -22.60
CA SER A 91 -4.43 -31.91 -21.67
C SER A 91 -5.62 -31.57 -20.75
N GLY A 92 -6.08 -30.30 -20.76
CA GLY A 92 -7.10 -29.78 -19.86
C GLY A 92 -6.59 -29.40 -18.46
N ALA A 93 -5.28 -29.48 -18.24
CA ALA A 93 -4.64 -28.93 -17.04
C ALA A 93 -4.73 -27.39 -17.04
N ILE A 94 -4.58 -26.79 -15.86
CA ILE A 94 -4.53 -25.34 -15.66
C ILE A 94 -3.07 -24.97 -15.35
N PRO A 95 -2.26 -24.67 -16.39
CA PRO A 95 -0.84 -24.40 -16.21
C PRO A 95 -0.60 -22.96 -15.76
N ARG A 96 0.41 -22.79 -14.91
CA ARG A 96 1.12 -21.53 -14.67
C ARG A 96 2.60 -21.79 -14.82
N ILE A 97 3.26 -21.02 -15.66
CA ILE A 97 4.64 -21.26 -16.08
C ILE A 97 5.49 -20.05 -15.75
N ALA A 98 6.60 -20.27 -15.08
CA ALA A 98 7.63 -19.28 -14.85
C ALA A 98 8.85 -19.60 -15.71
N ILE A 99 9.58 -18.59 -16.14
CA ILE A 99 10.79 -18.71 -16.95
C ILE A 99 11.92 -18.00 -16.20
N ILE A 100 13.00 -18.72 -15.97
CA ILE A 100 14.26 -18.20 -15.44
C ILE A 100 15.32 -18.53 -16.47
N ASP A 101 16.01 -17.54 -16.97
CA ASP A 101 17.25 -17.76 -17.71
C ASP A 101 18.46 -17.39 -16.84
N TYR A 102 19.50 -18.18 -16.92
CA TYR A 102 20.69 -17.95 -16.10
C TYR A 102 21.97 -18.11 -16.92
N LYS A 103 23.05 -17.55 -16.41
CA LYS A 103 24.40 -17.59 -16.94
C LYS A 103 25.38 -17.85 -15.80
N ASP A 104 26.60 -17.37 -15.94
CA ASP A 104 27.59 -17.43 -14.89
C ASP A 104 27.69 -16.10 -14.14
N ILE A 105 27.28 -16.10 -12.84
CA ILE A 105 27.35 -14.90 -12.01
C ILE A 105 28.76 -14.45 -11.66
N GLU A 106 29.74 -15.36 -11.73
CA GLU A 106 31.14 -15.05 -11.41
C GLU A 106 31.82 -14.30 -12.57
N ASP A 107 31.49 -14.64 -13.81
CA ASP A 107 32.09 -14.06 -15.01
C ASP A 107 31.22 -12.96 -15.65
N ASP A 108 29.92 -13.12 -15.65
CA ASP A 108 28.98 -12.21 -16.30
C ASP A 108 28.39 -11.15 -15.34
N GLY A 109 28.53 -11.33 -14.00
CA GLY A 109 28.05 -10.43 -12.96
C GLY A 109 26.70 -10.80 -12.33
N ASP A 110 26.31 -10.10 -11.26
CA ASP A 110 25.18 -10.46 -10.43
C ASP A 110 23.79 -10.36 -11.12
N ASP A 111 23.70 -9.66 -12.25
CA ASP A 111 22.43 -9.40 -12.96
C ASP A 111 22.16 -10.39 -14.10
N THR A 112 22.85 -11.50 -14.13
CA THR A 112 22.78 -12.46 -15.25
C THR A 112 21.74 -13.54 -15.09
N THR A 113 21.24 -13.79 -13.88
CA THR A 113 20.05 -14.63 -13.67
C THR A 113 18.81 -13.75 -13.74
N VAL A 114 17.96 -13.97 -14.72
CA VAL A 114 16.75 -13.19 -14.98
C VAL A 114 15.52 -14.05 -14.72
N VAL A 115 14.65 -13.57 -13.83
CA VAL A 115 13.30 -14.11 -13.69
C VAL A 115 12.39 -13.28 -14.59
N HIS A 116 11.80 -13.91 -15.61
CA HIS A 116 10.92 -13.22 -16.54
C HIS A 116 9.59 -12.87 -15.85
N GLU A 117 9.14 -11.65 -16.07
CA GLU A 117 7.89 -11.15 -15.46
C GLU A 117 6.88 -10.75 -16.55
N THR A 118 5.63 -10.99 -16.28
CA THR A 118 4.53 -10.41 -17.06
C THR A 118 4.51 -8.88 -16.88
N PRO A 119 3.83 -8.13 -17.76
CA PRO A 119 3.64 -6.69 -17.55
C PRO A 119 3.02 -6.32 -16.20
N ASP A 120 2.33 -7.27 -15.55
CA ASP A 120 1.68 -7.09 -14.25
C ASP A 120 2.56 -7.54 -13.07
N TYR A 121 3.88 -7.65 -13.27
CA TYR A 121 4.87 -8.06 -12.24
C TYR A 121 4.66 -9.47 -11.68
N SER A 122 3.95 -10.32 -12.40
CA SER A 122 3.85 -11.74 -12.07
C SER A 122 5.01 -12.51 -12.69
N VAL A 123 5.67 -13.34 -11.91
CA VAL A 123 6.62 -14.34 -12.42
C VAL A 123 5.89 -15.52 -13.08
N TRP A 124 4.58 -15.61 -12.93
CA TRP A 124 3.75 -16.67 -13.46
C TRP A 124 2.97 -16.22 -14.69
N PHE A 125 3.23 -16.86 -15.81
CA PHE A 125 2.46 -16.73 -17.03
C PHE A 125 1.36 -17.80 -17.01
N ASP A 126 0.10 -17.40 -17.16
CA ASP A 126 -1.09 -18.26 -17.20
C ASP A 126 -1.71 -18.34 -18.59
N ASP A 127 -1.17 -17.61 -19.55
CA ASP A 127 -1.57 -17.57 -20.95
C ASP A 127 -0.53 -18.27 -21.83
N THR A 128 -0.95 -19.32 -22.54
CA THR A 128 -0.07 -20.14 -23.41
C THR A 128 0.67 -19.32 -24.46
N ASP A 129 -0.02 -18.36 -25.10
CA ASP A 129 0.60 -17.56 -26.16
C ASP A 129 1.64 -16.59 -25.59
N LYS A 130 1.41 -16.04 -24.39
CA LYS A 130 2.37 -15.21 -23.68
C LYS A 130 3.62 -16.00 -23.27
N VAL A 131 3.43 -17.22 -22.74
CA VAL A 131 4.56 -18.12 -22.40
C VAL A 131 5.41 -18.39 -23.65
N ILE A 132 4.78 -18.74 -24.77
CA ILE A 132 5.50 -19.03 -26.02
C ILE A 132 6.21 -17.79 -26.53
N ALA A 133 5.59 -16.62 -26.47
CA ALA A 133 6.23 -15.37 -26.87
C ALA A 133 7.44 -15.04 -25.98
N GLU A 134 7.39 -15.37 -24.70
CA GLU A 134 8.49 -15.15 -23.78
C GLU A 134 9.64 -16.16 -23.99
N ILE A 135 9.33 -17.43 -24.23
CA ILE A 135 10.35 -18.44 -24.62
C ILE A 135 11.14 -17.98 -25.85
N GLU A 136 10.49 -17.37 -26.84
CA GLU A 136 11.16 -16.87 -28.05
C GLU A 136 12.15 -15.72 -27.77
N THR A 137 12.02 -15.03 -26.64
CA THR A 137 12.93 -13.93 -26.26
C THR A 137 14.28 -14.41 -25.69
N LEU A 138 14.39 -15.67 -25.29
CA LEU A 138 15.64 -16.22 -24.75
C LEU A 138 16.80 -16.03 -25.74
N GLU A 139 17.87 -15.39 -25.31
CA GLU A 139 19.08 -15.13 -26.13
C GLU A 139 20.31 -15.70 -25.44
N VAL A 140 21.10 -16.44 -26.19
CA VAL A 140 22.32 -17.04 -25.71
C VAL A 140 23.45 -16.04 -25.79
N ILE A 141 24.06 -15.70 -24.65
CA ILE A 141 25.20 -14.78 -24.55
C ILE A 141 25.92 -14.98 -23.21
N GLY A 142 27.23 -14.75 -23.17
CA GLY A 142 28.01 -14.84 -21.93
C GLY A 142 28.41 -16.26 -21.58
N GLY A 143 28.68 -16.52 -20.32
CA GLY A 143 29.33 -17.71 -19.82
C GLY A 143 30.85 -17.58 -20.03
N GLY A 144 31.64 -17.58 -18.97
CA GLY A 144 33.09 -17.39 -19.04
C GLY A 144 33.85 -18.71 -19.08
N ASP A 145 33.41 -19.62 -18.28
CA ASP A 145 33.94 -20.96 -18.15
C ASP A 145 32.82 -22.03 -18.20
N TYR A 146 33.15 -23.23 -17.85
CA TYR A 146 32.24 -24.37 -17.89
C TYR A 146 32.37 -25.12 -16.57
N PRO A 147 31.73 -24.77 -15.54
CA PRO A 147 30.31 -24.91 -15.23
C PRO A 147 29.55 -23.57 -15.00
N GLU A 148 28.22 -23.64 -14.91
CA GLU A 148 27.33 -22.49 -14.89
C GLU A 148 26.57 -22.33 -13.55
N SER A 149 26.01 -21.14 -13.27
CA SER A 149 25.48 -20.79 -11.96
C SER A 149 24.05 -21.31 -11.69
N LEU A 150 23.81 -22.61 -11.90
CA LEU A 150 22.53 -23.26 -11.68
C LEU A 150 22.03 -23.15 -10.24
N VAL A 151 22.92 -23.24 -9.22
CA VAL A 151 22.53 -23.14 -7.81
C VAL A 151 21.92 -21.78 -7.50
N ASP A 152 22.40 -20.73 -8.14
CA ASP A 152 21.81 -19.40 -8.05
C ASP A 152 20.39 -19.36 -8.64
N ALA A 153 20.22 -19.88 -9.85
CA ALA A 153 18.93 -19.94 -10.51
C ALA A 153 17.88 -20.76 -9.73
N LEU A 154 18.27 -21.89 -9.19
CA LEU A 154 17.39 -22.70 -8.35
C LEU A 154 17.03 -22.03 -7.01
N GLY A 155 17.89 -21.12 -6.54
CA GLY A 155 17.60 -20.28 -5.38
C GLY A 155 16.35 -19.42 -5.58
N TYR A 156 16.14 -18.87 -6.78
CA TYR A 156 14.90 -18.16 -7.13
C TYR A 156 13.68 -19.08 -7.09
N VAL A 157 13.79 -20.31 -7.57
CA VAL A 157 12.69 -21.30 -7.58
C VAL A 157 12.22 -21.63 -6.16
N VAL A 158 13.13 -21.70 -5.19
CA VAL A 158 12.80 -22.06 -3.82
C VAL A 158 12.49 -20.88 -2.90
N SER A 159 12.70 -19.65 -3.36
CA SER A 159 12.41 -18.42 -2.61
C SER A 159 10.92 -18.09 -2.67
N ASP A 160 10.25 -18.07 -1.52
CA ASP A 160 8.83 -17.68 -1.44
C ASP A 160 8.63 -16.18 -1.75
N ASP A 161 9.66 -15.36 -1.54
CA ASP A 161 9.63 -13.93 -1.89
C ASP A 161 9.55 -13.73 -3.41
N VAL A 162 10.13 -14.66 -4.20
CA VAL A 162 10.11 -14.61 -5.66
C VAL A 162 9.02 -15.48 -6.24
N MET A 163 9.02 -16.78 -5.93
CA MET A 163 8.10 -17.76 -6.51
C MET A 163 7.20 -18.41 -5.47
N THR A 164 5.92 -18.09 -5.50
CA THR A 164 4.90 -18.78 -4.70
C THR A 164 4.19 -19.82 -5.56
N PHE A 165 4.43 -21.09 -5.27
CA PHE A 165 3.75 -22.21 -5.92
C PHE A 165 2.37 -22.43 -5.32
N ASN A 166 1.36 -22.67 -6.15
CA ASN A 166 0.03 -23.05 -5.69
C ASN A 166 0.13 -24.37 -4.87
N LYS A 167 -0.45 -24.36 -3.69
CA LYS A 167 -0.39 -25.47 -2.73
C LYS A 167 -0.93 -26.79 -3.30
N PHE A 168 -1.91 -26.72 -4.19
CA PHE A 168 -2.60 -27.89 -4.76
C PHE A 168 -2.14 -28.22 -6.19
N ALA A 169 -1.21 -27.48 -6.75
CA ALA A 169 -0.67 -27.78 -8.06
C ALA A 169 0.34 -28.94 -8.01
N ALA A 170 0.40 -29.71 -9.08
CA ALA A 170 1.61 -30.44 -9.42
C ALA A 170 2.72 -29.42 -9.68
N LYS A 171 3.91 -29.64 -9.14
CA LYS A 171 4.98 -28.65 -9.15
C LYS A 171 6.23 -29.21 -9.82
N PHE A 172 6.74 -28.48 -10.80
CA PHE A 172 7.92 -28.89 -11.56
C PHE A 172 8.95 -27.75 -11.66
N ALA A 173 10.22 -28.14 -11.65
CA ALA A 173 11.33 -27.35 -12.16
C ALA A 173 11.99 -28.15 -13.28
N PHE A 174 12.02 -27.60 -14.48
CA PHE A 174 12.70 -28.18 -15.62
C PHE A 174 13.95 -27.37 -15.89
N VAL A 175 15.10 -27.97 -15.60
CA VAL A 175 16.42 -27.42 -15.85
C VAL A 175 16.88 -27.85 -17.24
N LEU A 176 17.27 -26.89 -18.06
CA LEU A 176 17.77 -27.14 -19.43
C LEU A 176 19.16 -26.55 -19.53
N THR A 177 20.18 -27.43 -19.69
CA THR A 177 21.59 -27.03 -19.69
C THR A 177 22.46 -28.06 -20.41
N ASP A 178 23.52 -27.62 -21.05
CA ASP A 178 24.56 -28.46 -21.59
C ASP A 178 25.82 -28.56 -20.72
N ALA A 179 25.78 -27.88 -19.53
CA ALA A 179 26.91 -27.71 -18.63
C ALA A 179 26.74 -28.36 -17.26
N ASP A 180 27.81 -28.50 -16.51
CA ASP A 180 27.82 -28.78 -15.07
C ASP A 180 27.44 -27.51 -14.27
N TYR A 181 27.32 -27.61 -12.96
CA TYR A 181 26.87 -26.50 -12.10
C TYR A 181 27.95 -25.96 -11.20
N LYS A 182 27.95 -24.62 -11.01
CA LYS A 182 28.69 -23.93 -9.94
C LYS A 182 27.84 -23.81 -8.68
N VAL A 183 28.55 -23.74 -7.54
CA VAL A 183 27.93 -23.51 -6.23
C VAL A 183 27.80 -22.02 -5.91
N GLY A 184 28.53 -21.13 -6.61
CA GLY A 184 28.43 -19.69 -6.45
C GLY A 184 26.99 -19.20 -6.60
N ASN A 185 26.45 -18.51 -5.57
CA ASN A 185 25.09 -18.03 -5.56
C ASN A 185 24.90 -16.90 -4.55
N ARG A 186 23.86 -16.07 -4.77
CA ARG A 186 23.48 -14.96 -3.87
C ARG A 186 22.68 -15.39 -2.62
N TRP A 187 22.23 -16.64 -2.56
CA TRP A 187 21.34 -17.17 -1.52
C TRP A 187 22.07 -17.78 -0.33
N GLY A 188 23.41 -17.91 -0.43
CA GLY A 188 24.24 -18.50 0.62
C GLY A 188 24.16 -20.03 0.71
N TYR A 189 23.75 -20.72 -0.36
CA TYR A 189 23.83 -22.17 -0.44
C TYR A 189 25.28 -22.62 -0.64
N GLU A 190 25.71 -23.64 0.10
CA GLU A 190 27.07 -24.18 0.06
C GLU A 190 27.19 -25.41 -0.87
N SER A 191 26.05 -25.92 -1.38
CA SER A 191 26.02 -27.07 -2.29
C SER A 191 24.67 -27.15 -3.03
N LEU A 192 24.65 -27.90 -4.14
CA LEU A 192 23.42 -28.27 -4.84
C LEU A 192 22.48 -29.08 -3.94
N ASP A 193 23.01 -29.85 -3.00
CA ASP A 193 22.19 -30.63 -2.05
C ASP A 193 21.31 -29.76 -1.17
N GLN A 194 21.81 -28.62 -0.71
CA GLN A 194 21.02 -27.72 0.15
C GLN A 194 19.81 -27.15 -0.57
N VAL A 195 19.93 -26.77 -1.84
CA VAL A 195 18.78 -26.30 -2.63
C VAL A 195 17.87 -27.47 -3.03
N THR A 196 18.45 -28.65 -3.29
CA THR A 196 17.71 -29.90 -3.58
C THR A 196 16.79 -30.29 -2.41
N GLU A 197 17.26 -30.19 -1.17
CA GLU A 197 16.45 -30.43 0.01
C GLU A 197 15.25 -29.48 0.09
N LYS A 198 15.44 -28.20 -0.27
CA LYS A 198 14.35 -27.22 -0.32
C LYS A 198 13.35 -27.53 -1.45
N LEU A 199 13.81 -27.89 -2.63
CA LEU A 199 12.96 -28.31 -3.74
C LEU A 199 12.09 -29.52 -3.33
N SER A 200 12.73 -30.54 -2.74
CA SER A 200 12.05 -31.73 -2.24
C SER A 200 11.04 -31.42 -1.13
N ALA A 201 11.41 -30.56 -0.15
CA ALA A 201 10.52 -30.13 0.92
C ALA A 201 9.27 -29.37 0.41
N LYS A 202 9.41 -28.61 -0.69
CA LYS A 202 8.30 -27.92 -1.36
C LYS A 202 7.50 -28.84 -2.31
N GLY A 203 7.93 -30.08 -2.51
CA GLY A 203 7.33 -31.03 -3.45
C GLY A 203 7.51 -30.63 -4.90
N ILE A 204 8.61 -29.94 -5.22
CA ILE A 204 8.94 -29.52 -6.59
C ILE A 204 9.77 -30.63 -7.23
N GLN A 205 9.22 -31.27 -8.27
CA GLN A 205 9.90 -32.33 -9.02
C GLN A 205 10.85 -31.72 -10.02
N THR A 206 12.15 -31.97 -9.85
CA THR A 206 13.19 -31.34 -10.68
C THR A 206 13.70 -32.33 -11.72
N THR A 207 13.41 -32.08 -12.99
CA THR A 207 13.93 -32.84 -14.14
C THR A 207 15.02 -32.03 -14.82
N VAL A 208 16.11 -32.66 -15.16
CA VAL A 208 17.21 -32.04 -15.88
C VAL A 208 17.28 -32.56 -17.30
N VAL A 209 17.16 -31.66 -18.27
CA VAL A 209 17.32 -31.91 -19.70
C VAL A 209 18.72 -31.46 -20.06
N THR A 210 19.59 -32.42 -20.38
CA THR A 210 21.02 -32.17 -20.61
C THR A 210 21.56 -33.19 -21.60
N HIS A 211 22.83 -33.09 -21.98
CA HIS A 211 23.57 -34.13 -22.71
C HIS A 211 24.15 -35.15 -21.72
N PRO A 212 23.44 -36.24 -21.39
CA PRO A 212 23.75 -37.08 -20.24
C PRO A 212 25.12 -37.77 -20.33
N GLY A 213 25.66 -37.93 -21.53
CA GLY A 213 26.95 -38.53 -21.77
C GLY A 213 28.14 -37.57 -21.85
N TYR A 214 27.91 -36.25 -21.74
CA TYR A 214 29.00 -35.28 -21.71
C TYR A 214 29.78 -35.42 -20.40
N THR A 215 31.09 -35.30 -20.47
CA THR A 215 31.96 -35.28 -19.29
C THR A 215 32.04 -33.85 -18.78
N ALA A 216 31.96 -33.69 -17.46
CA ALA A 216 32.27 -32.44 -16.80
C ALA A 216 33.78 -32.14 -16.98
N GLU A 217 34.14 -31.18 -17.82
CA GLU A 217 35.53 -31.01 -18.31
C GLU A 217 36.55 -30.68 -17.23
N ASP A 218 36.15 -30.14 -16.08
CA ASP A 218 37.09 -29.72 -15.01
C ASP A 218 37.11 -30.67 -13.78
N TYR A 219 36.28 -31.67 -13.74
CA TYR A 219 36.21 -32.61 -12.63
C TYR A 219 36.28 -34.04 -13.13
N ASP A 220 37.24 -34.79 -12.62
CA ASP A 220 37.44 -36.23 -12.87
C ASP A 220 36.21 -37.09 -12.44
N ASP A 221 35.03 -36.48 -12.28
CA ASP A 221 33.90 -36.97 -11.51
C ASP A 221 32.69 -37.46 -12.34
N GLY A 222 32.91 -37.90 -13.56
CA GLY A 222 31.89 -38.60 -14.32
C GLY A 222 31.21 -37.77 -15.42
N THR A 223 29.94 -38.13 -15.72
CA THR A 223 29.15 -37.51 -16.76
C THR A 223 28.17 -36.49 -16.18
N LEU A 224 27.53 -35.63 -17.01
CA LEU A 224 26.46 -34.76 -16.57
C LEU A 224 25.28 -35.54 -15.94
N ALA A 225 25.02 -36.76 -16.44
CA ALA A 225 24.03 -37.64 -15.81
C ALA A 225 24.42 -37.99 -14.37
N ASP A 226 25.68 -38.26 -14.09
CA ASP A 226 26.17 -38.55 -12.74
C ASP A 226 26.05 -37.30 -11.83
N ARG A 227 26.36 -36.13 -12.36
CA ARG A 227 26.29 -34.84 -11.62
C ARG A 227 24.87 -34.46 -11.21
N TYR A 228 23.87 -34.74 -12.04
CA TYR A 228 22.47 -34.40 -11.79
C TYR A 228 21.64 -35.55 -11.22
N ALA A 229 22.23 -36.74 -11.01
CA ALA A 229 21.52 -37.91 -10.49
C ALA A 229 20.85 -37.65 -9.12
N ASP A 230 21.53 -36.93 -8.23
CA ASP A 230 21.06 -36.69 -6.88
C ASP A 230 19.87 -35.73 -6.84
N ILE A 231 19.93 -34.59 -7.53
CA ILE A 231 18.80 -33.66 -7.55
C ILE A 231 17.54 -34.28 -8.17
N THR A 232 17.68 -35.02 -9.25
CA THR A 232 16.55 -35.67 -9.91
C THR A 232 15.96 -36.78 -9.05
N SER A 233 16.79 -37.66 -8.45
CA SER A 233 16.32 -38.76 -7.63
C SER A 233 15.67 -38.31 -6.33
N LYS A 234 16.22 -37.29 -5.64
CA LYS A 234 15.72 -36.76 -4.37
C LYS A 234 14.42 -35.97 -4.52
N THR A 235 14.18 -35.38 -5.69
CA THR A 235 12.95 -34.60 -5.99
C THR A 235 11.91 -35.39 -6.78
N GLY A 236 12.23 -36.61 -7.25
CA GLY A 236 11.33 -37.44 -8.05
C GLY A 236 11.29 -37.10 -9.53
N GLY A 237 12.26 -36.34 -10.02
CA GLY A 237 12.43 -36.00 -11.43
C GLY A 237 13.18 -37.03 -12.25
N LYS A 238 13.68 -36.65 -13.41
CA LYS A 238 14.41 -37.46 -14.37
C LYS A 238 15.58 -36.71 -14.96
N ILE A 239 16.50 -37.47 -15.63
CA ILE A 239 17.42 -36.93 -16.61
C ILE A 239 16.89 -37.29 -17.99
N ILE A 240 16.80 -36.30 -18.88
CA ILE A 240 16.33 -36.45 -20.27
C ILE A 240 17.43 -35.91 -21.20
N ASP A 241 17.60 -36.60 -22.34
CA ASP A 241 18.61 -36.22 -23.35
C ASP A 241 18.15 -34.97 -24.12
N LEU A 242 18.92 -33.88 -24.03
CA LEU A 242 18.67 -32.61 -24.72
C LEU A 242 18.61 -32.76 -26.25
N SER A 243 19.34 -33.75 -26.81
CA SER A 243 19.31 -34.06 -28.25
C SER A 243 18.09 -34.87 -28.70
N SER A 244 17.24 -35.32 -27.77
CA SER A 244 16.00 -36.07 -28.06
C SER A 244 14.80 -35.16 -28.34
N ASP A 245 13.67 -35.76 -28.75
CA ASP A 245 12.34 -35.12 -28.68
C ASP A 245 11.89 -35.07 -27.22
N PHE A 246 12.53 -34.22 -26.45
CA PHE A 246 12.28 -34.13 -25.00
C PHE A 246 10.89 -33.53 -24.67
N ALA A 247 10.24 -32.83 -25.60
CA ALA A 247 8.88 -32.33 -25.40
C ALA A 247 7.91 -33.49 -25.13
N THR A 248 7.97 -34.56 -25.92
CA THR A 248 7.16 -35.76 -25.73
C THR A 248 7.46 -36.47 -24.41
N GLU A 249 8.75 -36.58 -24.03
CA GLU A 249 9.14 -37.21 -22.75
C GLU A 249 8.69 -36.38 -21.54
N LEU A 250 8.93 -35.06 -21.56
CA LEU A 250 8.47 -34.14 -20.51
C LEU A 250 6.95 -34.15 -20.37
N SER A 251 6.24 -34.09 -21.51
CA SER A 251 4.79 -34.06 -21.51
C SER A 251 4.20 -35.36 -20.95
N THR A 252 4.76 -36.49 -21.33
CA THR A 252 4.32 -37.82 -20.82
C THR A 252 4.58 -37.90 -19.31
N TYR A 253 5.75 -37.50 -18.84
CA TYR A 253 6.11 -37.50 -17.44
C TYR A 253 5.22 -36.53 -16.65
N ALA A 254 5.05 -35.28 -17.11
CA ALA A 254 4.25 -34.27 -16.44
C ALA A 254 2.77 -34.68 -16.35
N LYS A 255 2.18 -35.19 -17.46
CA LYS A 255 0.80 -35.66 -17.50
C LYS A 255 0.55 -36.82 -16.54
N ASP A 256 1.50 -37.76 -16.39
CA ASP A 256 1.40 -38.84 -15.43
C ASP A 256 1.31 -38.33 -13.99
N ILE A 257 2.15 -37.37 -13.63
CA ILE A 257 2.16 -36.76 -12.30
C ILE A 257 0.91 -35.90 -12.06
N ILE A 258 0.55 -35.04 -13.04
CA ILE A 258 -0.65 -34.18 -12.96
C ILE A 258 -1.90 -35.05 -12.79
N SER A 259 -1.99 -36.16 -13.53
CA SER A 259 -3.12 -37.07 -13.44
C SER A 259 -3.31 -37.72 -12.07
N LYS A 260 -2.22 -37.92 -11.34
CA LYS A 260 -2.19 -38.47 -9.98
C LYS A 260 -2.38 -37.40 -8.89
N THR A 261 -2.17 -36.13 -9.23
CA THR A 261 -2.43 -35.02 -8.31
C THR A 261 -3.94 -34.96 -8.05
N ALA A 262 -4.34 -34.84 -6.81
CA ALA A 262 -5.75 -34.70 -6.48
C ALA A 262 -6.34 -33.52 -7.24
N ALA A 263 -7.45 -33.73 -7.96
CA ALA A 263 -8.22 -32.60 -8.45
C ALA A 263 -8.56 -31.75 -7.22
N VAL A 264 -8.34 -30.44 -7.31
CA VAL A 264 -8.75 -29.54 -6.23
C VAL A 264 -10.26 -29.73 -6.08
N LYS A 265 -10.65 -30.60 -5.16
CA LYS A 265 -11.96 -30.44 -4.58
C LYS A 265 -11.84 -29.10 -3.86
N VAL A 266 -12.58 -28.11 -4.33
CA VAL A 266 -12.91 -26.95 -3.52
C VAL A 266 -13.59 -27.57 -2.30
N ASP A 267 -12.77 -27.94 -1.32
CA ASP A 267 -13.24 -28.52 -0.07
C ASP A 267 -13.97 -27.41 0.66
N GLU A 268 -15.00 -27.73 1.45
CA GLU A 268 -15.70 -26.74 2.28
C GLU A 268 -14.69 -25.96 3.20
N ASP A 269 -13.48 -26.50 3.37
CA ASP A 269 -12.43 -25.96 4.24
C ASP A 269 -11.36 -25.11 3.49
N TYR A 270 -11.26 -25.13 2.17
CA TYR A 270 -10.28 -24.33 1.42
C TYR A 270 -10.82 -23.82 0.09
N VAL A 271 -10.85 -22.50 -0.01
CA VAL A 271 -11.20 -21.76 -1.23
C VAL A 271 -9.94 -21.04 -1.72
N PRO A 272 -9.39 -21.39 -2.89
CA PRO A 272 -8.19 -20.73 -3.42
C PRO A 272 -8.49 -19.31 -3.87
N VAL A 273 -7.46 -18.45 -3.86
CA VAL A 273 -7.50 -17.17 -4.56
C VAL A 273 -7.53 -17.41 -6.06
N THR A 274 -8.36 -16.65 -6.77
CA THR A 274 -8.49 -16.72 -8.24
C THR A 274 -8.09 -15.41 -8.91
N SER A 275 -8.12 -14.28 -8.20
CA SER A 275 -7.64 -12.99 -8.70
C SER A 275 -7.45 -12.00 -7.56
N ILE A 276 -6.74 -10.91 -7.86
CA ILE A 276 -6.53 -9.76 -7.00
C ILE A 276 -6.75 -8.48 -7.80
N THR A 277 -7.29 -7.44 -7.18
CA THR A 277 -7.43 -6.11 -7.80
C THR A 277 -7.04 -5.01 -6.83
N LEU A 278 -6.36 -3.98 -7.34
CA LEU A 278 -6.12 -2.70 -6.71
C LEU A 278 -6.94 -1.61 -7.40
N GLY A 279 -6.94 -0.42 -6.83
CA GLY A 279 -7.57 0.75 -7.45
C GLY A 279 -6.86 1.22 -8.73
N ASP A 280 -7.37 2.31 -9.31
CA ASP A 280 -6.78 2.96 -10.48
C ASP A 280 -5.54 3.79 -10.09
N ASP A 281 -4.77 4.25 -11.10
CA ASP A 281 -3.66 5.18 -10.92
C ASP A 281 -4.08 6.41 -10.12
N VAL A 282 -3.25 6.83 -9.17
CA VAL A 282 -3.58 7.88 -8.22
C VAL A 282 -2.44 8.88 -8.07
N SER A 283 -2.82 10.14 -7.84
CA SER A 283 -1.88 11.18 -7.40
C SER A 283 -2.11 11.51 -5.93
N VAL A 284 -1.04 11.59 -5.16
CA VAL A 284 -1.06 11.93 -3.73
C VAL A 284 -0.11 13.07 -3.44
N ALA A 285 -0.40 13.84 -2.38
CA ALA A 285 0.50 14.90 -1.94
C ALA A 285 1.72 14.32 -1.21
N THR A 286 2.83 15.06 -1.20
CA THR A 286 4.04 14.69 -0.44
C THR A 286 3.84 14.72 1.08
N ASP A 287 2.76 15.35 1.56
CA ASP A 287 2.35 15.32 2.96
C ASP A 287 1.18 14.35 3.18
N GLY A 288 1.09 13.82 4.37
CA GLY A 288 0.01 12.91 4.79
C GLY A 288 0.35 11.44 4.59
N THR A 289 -0.57 10.62 5.05
CA THR A 289 -0.55 9.16 4.93
C THR A 289 -1.72 8.74 4.04
N TYR A 290 -1.50 7.75 3.20
CA TYR A 290 -2.51 7.31 2.24
C TYR A 290 -2.72 5.81 2.35
N LYS A 291 -3.97 5.39 2.26
CA LYS A 291 -4.38 3.99 2.38
C LYS A 291 -5.01 3.48 1.09
N PHE A 292 -4.60 2.28 0.71
CA PHE A 292 -5.02 1.63 -0.51
C PHE A 292 -5.55 0.24 -0.20
N PRO A 293 -6.86 0.03 -0.28
CA PRO A 293 -7.46 -1.28 -0.09
C PRO A 293 -7.21 -2.17 -1.28
N VAL A 294 -7.13 -3.47 -1.02
CA VAL A 294 -7.04 -4.52 -2.04
C VAL A 294 -8.27 -5.41 -1.99
N THR A 295 -8.69 -5.89 -3.15
CA THR A 295 -9.76 -6.88 -3.25
C THR A 295 -9.21 -8.20 -3.74
N VAL A 296 -9.39 -9.25 -2.95
CA VAL A 296 -9.03 -10.63 -3.28
C VAL A 296 -10.30 -11.39 -3.66
N THR A 297 -10.26 -12.11 -4.77
CA THR A 297 -11.40 -12.90 -5.26
C THR A 297 -11.07 -14.40 -5.17
N PRO A 298 -12.04 -15.25 -4.71
CA PRO A 298 -13.36 -14.87 -4.19
C PRO A 298 -13.28 -14.33 -2.76
N ASP A 299 -14.31 -13.61 -2.32
CA ASP A 299 -14.36 -13.00 -0.97
C ASP A 299 -14.20 -14.01 0.17
N ASN A 300 -14.58 -15.27 -0.06
CA ASN A 300 -14.40 -16.35 0.90
C ASN A 300 -13.11 -17.15 0.69
N ALA A 301 -12.12 -16.61 -0.03
CA ALA A 301 -10.81 -17.25 -0.16
C ALA A 301 -10.21 -17.50 1.24
N THR A 302 -9.63 -18.69 1.43
CA THR A 302 -9.17 -19.15 2.74
C THR A 302 -7.92 -18.44 3.20
N VAL A 303 -7.01 -18.10 2.27
CA VAL A 303 -5.76 -17.37 2.54
C VAL A 303 -5.75 -16.12 1.68
N LYS A 304 -5.81 -14.95 2.32
CA LYS A 304 -5.85 -13.64 1.66
C LYS A 304 -4.63 -12.78 1.98
N ASP A 305 -3.58 -13.38 2.49
CA ASP A 305 -2.37 -12.63 2.85
C ASP A 305 -1.71 -12.02 1.61
N ILE A 306 -1.31 -10.76 1.73
CA ILE A 306 -0.72 -9.97 0.66
C ILE A 306 0.70 -9.59 1.02
N ILE A 307 1.61 -9.74 0.07
CA ILE A 307 2.94 -9.16 0.08
C ILE A 307 2.86 -7.83 -0.67
N TRP A 308 3.18 -6.75 0.01
CA TRP A 308 3.17 -5.40 -0.55
C TRP A 308 4.57 -4.95 -0.93
N LYS A 309 4.70 -4.25 -2.06
CA LYS A 309 5.97 -3.68 -2.52
C LYS A 309 5.73 -2.32 -3.18
N VAL A 310 6.62 -1.38 -2.93
CA VAL A 310 6.78 -0.16 -3.72
C VAL A 310 8.00 -0.33 -4.64
N GLU A 311 7.87 0.04 -5.92
CA GLU A 311 8.94 -0.15 -6.91
C GLU A 311 10.15 0.77 -6.64
N ASP A 312 9.90 2.03 -6.27
CA ASP A 312 10.93 3.00 -5.86
C ASP A 312 10.62 3.59 -4.47
N GLU A 313 11.25 3.03 -3.45
CA GLU A 313 11.10 3.47 -2.06
C GLU A 313 11.65 4.88 -1.80
N SER A 314 12.42 5.45 -2.72
CA SER A 314 12.86 6.84 -2.60
C SER A 314 11.73 7.85 -2.89
N ILE A 315 10.61 7.41 -3.48
CA ILE A 315 9.43 8.22 -3.83
C ILE A 315 8.34 8.03 -2.78
N ALA A 316 8.09 6.79 -2.36
CA ALA A 316 7.11 6.46 -1.34
C ALA A 316 7.53 5.19 -0.60
N THR A 317 7.18 5.06 0.68
CA THR A 317 7.49 3.89 1.51
C THR A 317 6.20 3.29 2.08
N ILE A 318 6.24 1.97 2.36
CA ILE A 318 5.15 1.28 3.05
C ILE A 318 5.31 1.49 4.55
N ASN A 319 4.24 1.92 5.21
CA ASN A 319 4.16 1.91 6.66
C ASN A 319 3.80 0.50 7.13
N THR A 320 4.81 -0.28 7.50
CA THR A 320 4.64 -1.70 7.87
C THR A 320 3.85 -1.90 9.16
N ASP A 321 3.82 -0.91 10.04
CA ASP A 321 3.11 -0.99 11.33
C ASP A 321 1.59 -0.86 11.16
N LEU A 322 1.15 -0.16 10.11
CA LEU A 322 -0.26 0.11 9.82
C LEU A 322 -0.81 -0.71 8.64
N THR A 323 0.07 -1.31 7.84
CA THR A 323 -0.31 -2.14 6.69
C THR A 323 -0.81 -3.50 7.14
N THR A 324 -1.94 -3.92 6.57
CA THR A 324 -2.57 -5.23 6.82
C THR A 324 -2.66 -6.06 5.54
N SER A 325 -3.23 -7.26 5.63
CA SER A 325 -3.44 -8.12 4.45
C SER A 325 -4.45 -7.55 3.44
N ASP A 326 -5.30 -6.62 3.84
CA ASP A 326 -6.35 -6.05 2.99
C ASP A 326 -6.18 -4.54 2.74
N LEU A 327 -5.18 -3.92 3.38
CA LEU A 327 -4.95 -2.48 3.33
C LEU A 327 -3.45 -2.17 3.35
N CYS A 328 -2.95 -1.48 2.32
CA CYS A 328 -1.62 -0.90 2.33
C CYS A 328 -1.64 0.57 2.77
N VAL A 329 -0.75 0.93 3.66
CA VAL A 329 -0.56 2.31 4.13
C VAL A 329 0.78 2.83 3.60
N ILE A 330 0.74 3.95 2.89
CA ILE A 330 1.88 4.56 2.21
C ILE A 330 2.21 5.92 2.82
N ASN A 331 3.51 6.14 3.04
CA ASN A 331 4.07 7.44 3.38
C ASN A 331 4.83 7.98 2.16
N PRO A 332 4.36 9.04 1.49
CA PRO A 332 5.10 9.72 0.43
C PRO A 332 6.41 10.29 0.96
N VAL A 333 7.48 10.25 0.14
CA VAL A 333 8.83 10.72 0.53
C VAL A 333 9.23 11.96 -0.27
N LYS A 334 9.04 11.94 -1.58
CA LYS A 334 9.36 13.05 -2.49
C LYS A 334 8.55 12.97 -3.77
N GLU A 335 8.50 14.06 -4.52
CA GLU A 335 7.89 14.07 -5.86
C GLU A 335 8.50 13.02 -6.79
N GLY A 336 7.65 12.36 -7.53
CA GLY A 336 8.00 11.35 -8.52
C GLY A 336 6.86 10.40 -8.83
N GLU A 337 7.16 9.38 -9.62
CA GLU A 337 6.23 8.33 -10.02
C GLU A 337 6.82 6.97 -9.64
N THR A 338 6.05 6.14 -8.97
CA THR A 338 6.42 4.79 -8.58
C THR A 338 5.20 3.89 -8.71
N LYS A 339 5.33 2.61 -8.40
CA LYS A 339 4.20 1.67 -8.40
C LYS A 339 4.01 1.05 -7.03
N LEU A 340 2.76 0.92 -6.63
CA LEU A 340 2.36 0.07 -5.52
C LEU A 340 1.92 -1.27 -6.08
N ILE A 341 2.56 -2.35 -5.64
CA ILE A 341 2.36 -3.71 -6.12
C ILE A 341 1.85 -4.55 -4.95
N ALA A 342 0.78 -5.30 -5.19
CA ALA A 342 0.24 -6.29 -4.27
C ALA A 342 0.39 -7.68 -4.87
N LYS A 343 0.86 -8.67 -4.08
CA LYS A 343 1.02 -10.06 -4.48
C LYS A 343 0.37 -10.97 -3.44
N THR A 344 -0.51 -11.86 -3.86
CA THR A 344 -1.11 -12.84 -2.94
C THR A 344 -0.11 -13.93 -2.57
N THR A 345 -0.11 -14.36 -1.30
CA THR A 345 0.68 -15.52 -0.85
C THR A 345 0.08 -16.82 -1.34
N ASP A 346 -1.23 -16.85 -1.58
CA ASP A 346 -1.92 -17.97 -2.21
C ASP A 346 -2.03 -17.74 -3.71
N GLY A 347 -1.34 -18.58 -4.48
CA GLY A 347 -1.33 -18.55 -5.93
C GLY A 347 -0.43 -17.48 -6.56
N GLY A 348 0.08 -16.49 -5.80
CA GLY A 348 1.01 -15.47 -6.33
C GLY A 348 0.40 -14.56 -7.40
N TYR A 349 -0.91 -14.26 -7.32
CA TYR A 349 -1.55 -13.28 -8.18
C TYR A 349 -1.06 -11.88 -7.84
N THR A 350 -0.86 -11.04 -8.86
CA THR A 350 -0.35 -9.69 -8.70
C THR A 350 -1.32 -8.65 -9.26
N ALA A 351 -1.34 -7.49 -8.65
CA ALA A 351 -1.97 -6.27 -9.16
C ALA A 351 -1.12 -5.08 -8.79
N TYR A 352 -1.15 -4.02 -9.59
CA TYR A 352 -0.46 -2.78 -9.29
C TYR A 352 -1.25 -1.58 -9.83
N PHE A 353 -0.89 -0.39 -9.33
CA PHE A 353 -1.25 0.88 -9.93
C PHE A 353 -0.07 1.85 -9.85
N THR A 354 -0.11 2.89 -10.69
CA THR A 354 0.88 3.97 -10.67
C THR A 354 0.54 4.97 -9.56
N LEU A 355 1.47 5.15 -8.63
CA LEU A 355 1.41 6.16 -7.58
C LEU A 355 2.25 7.37 -7.99
N THR A 356 1.61 8.50 -8.23
CA THR A 356 2.27 9.77 -8.51
C THR A 356 2.28 10.64 -7.27
N VAL A 357 3.46 10.91 -6.72
CA VAL A 357 3.64 11.82 -5.58
C VAL A 357 3.94 13.23 -6.10
N LYS A 358 3.20 14.22 -5.64
CA LYS A 358 3.33 15.63 -6.05
C LYS A 358 3.25 16.54 -4.83
N ASP A 359 3.94 17.67 -4.88
CA ASP A 359 3.77 18.72 -3.86
C ASP A 359 2.41 19.42 -3.96
N ILE A 360 1.81 19.41 -5.15
CA ILE A 360 0.49 19.96 -5.40
C ILE A 360 -0.36 18.94 -6.15
N VAL A 361 -1.48 18.55 -5.56
CA VAL A 361 -2.43 17.59 -6.14
C VAL A 361 -3.75 18.30 -6.41
N ALA A 362 -4.25 18.16 -7.64
CA ALA A 362 -5.56 18.68 -8.01
C ALA A 362 -6.67 17.77 -7.48
N ASP A 363 -7.59 18.35 -6.66
CA ASP A 363 -8.74 17.66 -6.07
C ASP A 363 -10.04 18.03 -6.82
N GLY A 364 -9.97 18.20 -8.14
CA GLY A 364 -11.06 18.64 -9.00
C GLY A 364 -10.73 19.87 -9.84
N GLU A 365 -11.76 20.54 -10.38
CA GLU A 365 -11.54 21.66 -11.33
C GLU A 365 -10.95 22.92 -10.68
N SER A 366 -11.10 23.12 -9.38
CA SER A 366 -10.66 24.35 -8.69
C SER A 366 -10.21 24.13 -7.25
N ALA A 367 -9.94 22.89 -6.86
CA ALA A 367 -9.45 22.53 -5.54
C ALA A 367 -8.07 21.88 -5.66
N VAL A 368 -7.19 22.14 -4.70
CA VAL A 368 -5.86 21.50 -4.63
C VAL A 368 -5.51 21.12 -3.19
N THR A 369 -4.73 20.07 -3.06
CA THR A 369 -4.04 19.71 -1.82
C THR A 369 -2.55 20.00 -1.96
N CYS A 370 -1.93 20.64 -0.97
CA CYS A 370 -0.52 21.04 -1.01
C CYS A 370 0.06 21.22 0.40
N LYS A 371 1.38 21.39 0.48
CA LYS A 371 2.09 21.75 1.72
C LYS A 371 1.78 23.17 2.20
N PRO A 372 1.84 23.42 3.51
CA PRO A 372 1.58 24.74 4.09
C PRO A 372 2.44 25.88 3.52
N ASP A 373 3.71 25.64 3.23
CA ASP A 373 4.65 26.63 2.70
C ASP A 373 4.38 27.01 1.23
N MET A 374 3.64 26.20 0.49
CA MET A 374 3.29 26.44 -0.92
C MET A 374 2.01 27.27 -1.09
N VAL A 375 1.17 27.37 -0.07
CA VAL A 375 -0.16 28.01 -0.14
C VAL A 375 -0.12 29.42 -0.69
N ALA A 376 0.85 30.24 -0.24
CA ALA A 376 0.94 31.64 -0.65
C ALA A 376 1.14 31.81 -2.18
N GLY A 377 1.85 30.88 -2.81
CA GLY A 377 2.00 30.83 -4.26
C GLY A 377 0.74 30.38 -4.97
N ILE A 378 0.12 29.31 -4.49
CA ILE A 378 -1.05 28.69 -5.10
C ILE A 378 -2.31 29.57 -4.98
N ILE A 379 -2.48 30.23 -3.85
CA ILE A 379 -3.66 31.06 -3.59
C ILE A 379 -3.76 32.27 -4.53
N SER A 380 -2.66 32.63 -5.20
CA SER A 380 -2.64 33.67 -6.22
C SER A 380 -3.16 33.21 -7.59
N ASP A 381 -3.28 31.89 -7.82
CA ASP A 381 -3.83 31.33 -9.05
C ASP A 381 -5.36 31.52 -9.07
N GLU A 382 -5.88 32.24 -10.06
CA GLU A 382 -7.32 32.51 -10.19
C GLU A 382 -8.15 31.25 -10.38
N ALA A 383 -7.59 30.18 -10.94
CA ALA A 383 -8.27 28.91 -11.18
C ALA A 383 -8.52 28.13 -9.88
N VAL A 384 -7.69 28.31 -8.86
CA VAL A 384 -7.82 27.62 -7.58
C VAL A 384 -8.74 28.41 -6.64
N THR A 385 -9.81 27.82 -6.16
CA THR A 385 -10.75 28.43 -5.20
C THR A 385 -10.68 27.80 -3.81
N LYS A 386 -10.20 26.56 -3.71
CA LYS A 386 -10.06 25.81 -2.45
C LYS A 386 -8.66 25.24 -2.32
N VAL A 387 -8.07 25.38 -1.16
CA VAL A 387 -6.77 24.79 -0.83
C VAL A 387 -6.94 23.94 0.44
N THR A 388 -6.55 22.70 0.39
CA THR A 388 -6.51 21.79 1.53
C THR A 388 -5.06 21.55 1.94
N LEU A 389 -4.81 21.66 3.24
CA LEU A 389 -3.53 21.35 3.88
C LEU A 389 -3.72 20.13 4.75
N LYS A 390 -3.01 19.07 4.46
CA LYS A 390 -2.97 17.88 5.32
C LYS A 390 -2.04 18.15 6.50
N CYS A 391 -2.54 17.91 7.69
CA CYS A 391 -1.84 18.13 8.95
C CYS A 391 -1.99 16.90 9.84
N ASP A 392 -0.95 16.61 10.60
CA ASP A 392 -0.97 15.53 11.57
C ASP A 392 -1.71 15.96 12.86
N LYS A 393 -2.68 15.17 13.30
CA LYS A 393 -3.43 15.45 14.54
C LYS A 393 -2.57 15.35 15.81
N GLU A 394 -1.48 14.60 15.78
CA GLU A 394 -0.58 14.44 16.92
C GLU A 394 0.36 15.66 17.07
N THR A 395 0.61 16.38 15.96
CA THR A 395 1.36 17.64 15.95
C THR A 395 0.53 18.79 15.40
N PRO A 396 -0.58 19.19 16.09
CA PRO A 396 -1.61 20.08 15.57
C PRO A 396 -1.18 21.57 15.60
N THR A 397 0.03 21.83 15.09
CA THR A 397 0.60 23.16 15.01
C THR A 397 1.17 23.40 13.61
N VAL A 398 0.97 24.58 13.09
CA VAL A 398 1.64 25.06 11.87
C VAL A 398 2.55 26.20 12.28
N ASP A 399 3.73 26.30 11.65
CA ASP A 399 4.68 27.35 11.95
C ASP A 399 4.04 28.75 11.88
N ALA A 400 4.32 29.60 12.85
CA ALA A 400 3.65 30.88 13.02
C ALA A 400 3.89 31.86 11.85
N ASP A 401 5.09 31.83 11.25
CA ASP A 401 5.42 32.67 10.09
C ASP A 401 4.73 32.14 8.82
N VAL A 402 4.61 30.81 8.70
CA VAL A 402 3.85 30.15 7.65
C VAL A 402 2.37 30.48 7.76
N LEU A 403 1.75 30.36 8.94
CA LEU A 403 0.35 30.74 9.18
C LEU A 403 0.08 32.19 8.85
N LYS A 404 0.95 33.09 9.31
CA LYS A 404 0.85 34.51 9.00
C LYS A 404 0.87 34.76 7.48
N THR A 405 1.80 34.10 6.77
CA THR A 405 1.92 34.21 5.31
C THR A 405 0.65 33.70 4.62
N ILE A 406 0.09 32.59 5.08
CA ILE A 406 -1.14 31.99 4.58
C ILE A 406 -2.33 32.97 4.75
N PHE A 407 -2.55 33.50 5.96
CA PHE A 407 -3.68 34.38 6.23
C PHE A 407 -3.54 35.74 5.55
N GLU A 408 -2.31 36.30 5.46
CA GLU A 408 -2.07 37.51 4.68
C GLU A 408 -2.32 37.32 3.17
N ALA A 409 -1.99 36.16 2.62
CA ALA A 409 -2.29 35.81 1.24
C ALA A 409 -3.81 35.60 1.03
N LEU A 410 -4.47 34.88 1.94
CA LEU A 410 -5.92 34.66 1.92
C LEU A 410 -6.70 35.99 2.00
N ALA A 411 -6.27 36.94 2.82
CA ALA A 411 -6.89 38.26 2.94
C ALA A 411 -6.88 39.06 1.62
N LYS A 412 -5.93 38.78 0.74
CA LYS A 412 -5.80 39.43 -0.58
C LYS A 412 -6.58 38.70 -1.69
N ALA A 413 -7.14 37.53 -1.41
CA ALA A 413 -7.77 36.64 -2.39
C ALA A 413 -9.27 36.41 -2.08
N PRO A 414 -10.18 37.32 -2.45
CA PRO A 414 -11.55 37.45 -1.90
C PRO A 414 -12.50 36.29 -2.18
N THR A 415 -12.11 35.29 -2.94
CA THR A 415 -12.96 34.14 -3.33
C THR A 415 -12.34 32.80 -2.99
N LYS A 416 -11.40 32.77 -2.08
CA LYS A 416 -10.64 31.57 -1.73
C LYS A 416 -11.01 31.03 -0.35
N ASP A 417 -10.93 29.72 -0.20
CA ASP A 417 -11.09 29.02 1.06
C ASP A 417 -9.86 28.17 1.32
N ILE A 418 -9.40 28.14 2.57
CA ILE A 418 -8.31 27.26 3.04
C ILE A 418 -8.84 26.33 4.10
N THR A 419 -8.58 25.05 3.97
CA THR A 419 -8.89 24.01 4.95
C THR A 419 -7.62 23.40 5.50
N PHE A 420 -7.47 23.41 6.81
CA PHE A 420 -6.50 22.60 7.54
C PHE A 420 -7.22 21.31 7.95
N SER A 421 -6.85 20.20 7.33
CA SER A 421 -7.38 18.85 7.60
C SER A 421 -6.40 18.13 8.51
N PHE A 422 -6.82 17.78 9.72
CA PHE A 422 -6.02 17.05 10.70
C PHE A 422 -6.38 15.58 10.63
N GLU A 423 -5.40 14.79 10.19
CA GLU A 423 -5.55 13.38 9.90
C GLU A 423 -4.91 12.53 11.00
N ASP A 424 -5.42 11.31 11.18
CA ASP A 424 -4.80 10.29 12.01
C ASP A 424 -3.66 9.57 11.28
N GLU A 425 -3.05 8.60 11.95
CA GLU A 425 -1.95 7.78 11.39
C GLU A 425 -2.36 7.01 10.11
N LEU A 426 -3.66 6.81 9.88
CA LEU A 426 -4.20 6.16 8.69
C LEU A 426 -4.57 7.15 7.57
N GLY A 427 -4.40 8.47 7.79
CA GLY A 427 -4.77 9.51 6.85
C GLY A 427 -6.28 9.81 6.82
N ASP A 428 -7.04 9.39 7.86
CA ASP A 428 -8.43 9.76 8.00
C ASP A 428 -8.56 11.12 8.69
N GLU A 429 -9.37 12.03 8.12
CA GLU A 429 -9.65 13.32 8.74
C GLU A 429 -10.43 13.13 10.03
N VAL A 430 -9.82 13.48 11.15
CA VAL A 430 -10.43 13.48 12.49
C VAL A 430 -11.18 14.78 12.73
N TYR A 431 -10.58 15.92 12.39
CA TYR A 431 -11.21 17.23 12.41
C TYR A 431 -10.57 18.17 11.39
N SER A 432 -11.30 19.21 11.01
CA SER A 432 -10.79 20.22 10.10
C SER A 432 -11.23 21.64 10.46
N TRP A 433 -10.41 22.61 10.02
CA TRP A 433 -10.66 24.04 10.16
C TRP A 433 -10.65 24.68 8.78
N ASN A 434 -11.76 25.26 8.38
CA ASN A 434 -11.86 26.01 7.13
C ASN A 434 -11.99 27.51 7.40
N PHE A 435 -11.18 28.30 6.70
CA PHE A 435 -11.22 29.77 6.71
C PHE A 435 -11.53 30.28 5.31
N ALA A 436 -12.66 30.97 5.17
CA ALA A 436 -13.02 31.65 3.93
C ALA A 436 -12.47 33.07 3.94
N SER A 437 -11.86 33.51 2.84
CA SER A 437 -11.27 34.86 2.74
C SER A 437 -12.25 35.99 3.08
N LYS A 438 -13.52 35.83 2.68
CA LYS A 438 -14.61 36.80 2.96
C LYS A 438 -15.00 36.89 4.44
N GLU A 439 -14.62 35.91 5.25
CA GLU A 439 -14.95 35.83 6.69
C GLU A 439 -13.74 36.18 7.57
N LEU A 440 -12.58 36.52 6.96
CA LEU A 440 -11.41 37.01 7.70
C LEU A 440 -11.67 38.40 8.27
N LYS A 441 -11.21 38.61 9.51
CA LYS A 441 -11.28 39.87 10.26
C LYS A 441 -9.92 40.51 10.45
N ASP A 442 -8.95 39.74 10.95
CA ASP A 442 -7.57 40.16 11.20
C ASP A 442 -6.60 39.01 10.87
N ALA A 443 -5.97 39.09 9.70
CA ALA A 443 -4.99 38.12 9.23
C ALA A 443 -3.72 38.01 10.10
N THR A 444 -3.53 38.94 11.07
CA THR A 444 -2.37 38.94 11.97
C THR A 444 -2.62 38.21 13.27
N THR A 445 -3.87 37.81 13.55
CA THR A 445 -4.22 37.04 14.74
C THR A 445 -3.59 35.64 14.66
N ALA A 446 -2.80 35.30 15.69
CA ALA A 446 -2.06 34.04 15.73
C ALA A 446 -2.89 32.91 16.32
N ILE A 447 -2.86 31.76 15.67
CA ILE A 447 -3.39 30.50 16.22
C ILE A 447 -2.21 29.72 16.80
N LYS A 448 -2.27 29.36 18.09
CA LYS A 448 -1.19 28.66 18.80
C LYS A 448 -1.23 27.15 18.60
N SER A 449 -2.41 26.60 18.45
CA SER A 449 -2.66 25.18 18.22
C SER A 449 -4.03 24.99 17.59
N PHE A 450 -4.13 24.03 16.71
CA PHE A 450 -5.39 23.60 16.09
C PHE A 450 -6.03 22.39 16.80
N ALA A 451 -5.41 21.91 17.90
CA ALA A 451 -5.92 20.73 18.60
C ALA A 451 -7.34 20.93 19.13
N ILE A 452 -8.16 19.93 18.90
CA ILE A 452 -9.54 19.85 19.37
C ILE A 452 -9.71 18.52 20.10
N ASP A 453 -10.28 18.57 21.32
CA ASP A 453 -10.79 17.41 22.02
C ASP A 453 -12.34 17.43 21.98
N PRO A 454 -12.97 16.62 21.13
CA PRO A 454 -14.43 16.60 20.97
C PRO A 454 -15.15 15.87 22.10
N GLU A 455 -14.43 15.23 23.02
CA GLU A 455 -14.95 14.47 24.15
C GLU A 455 -14.40 14.97 25.49
N ALA A 456 -13.98 16.22 25.54
CA ALA A 456 -13.33 16.80 26.71
C ALA A 456 -14.18 16.70 27.98
N LYS A 457 -13.55 16.42 29.09
CA LYS A 457 -14.16 16.43 30.41
C LYS A 457 -13.70 17.66 31.18
N VAL A 458 -14.41 18.75 31.01
CA VAL A 458 -14.14 20.02 31.69
C VAL A 458 -15.14 20.21 32.81
N ASP A 459 -14.72 20.08 34.07
CA ASP A 459 -15.61 20.04 35.25
C ASP A 459 -16.56 21.24 35.33
N VAL A 460 -16.06 22.44 35.02
CA VAL A 460 -16.86 23.68 35.08
C VAL A 460 -17.92 23.73 33.97
N VAL A 461 -17.62 23.16 32.78
CA VAL A 461 -18.55 23.03 31.67
C VAL A 461 -19.59 21.96 31.99
N THR A 462 -19.15 20.82 32.52
CA THR A 462 -20.03 19.75 33.01
C THR A 462 -21.03 20.26 34.02
N ALA A 463 -20.59 21.04 35.02
CA ALA A 463 -21.45 21.64 36.01
C ALA A 463 -22.47 22.63 35.38
N ALA A 464 -22.04 23.39 34.36
CA ALA A 464 -22.94 24.31 33.64
C ALA A 464 -24.02 23.55 32.83
N VAL A 465 -23.65 22.41 32.19
CA VAL A 465 -24.59 21.53 31.50
C VAL A 465 -25.59 20.90 32.47
N GLU A 466 -25.10 20.39 33.61
CA GLU A 466 -25.97 19.81 34.65
C GLU A 466 -26.99 20.83 35.22
N ALA A 467 -26.58 22.11 35.34
CA ALA A 467 -27.45 23.17 35.81
C ALA A 467 -28.66 23.41 34.87
N THR A 468 -28.54 23.08 33.59
CA THR A 468 -29.66 23.18 32.62
C THR A 468 -30.71 22.07 32.79
N LYS A 469 -30.39 21.03 33.59
CA LYS A 469 -31.25 19.85 33.82
C LYS A 469 -31.73 19.19 32.53
N THR A 470 -30.89 19.21 31.50
CA THR A 470 -31.21 18.56 30.22
C THR A 470 -31.27 17.04 30.37
N ASP A 471 -32.18 16.41 29.64
CA ASP A 471 -32.25 14.97 29.44
C ASP A 471 -31.67 14.56 28.03
N GLY A 472 -31.18 15.55 27.29
CA GLY A 472 -30.56 15.36 25.97
C GLY A 472 -29.12 14.92 26.07
N LYS A 473 -28.65 14.24 25.00
CA LYS A 473 -27.21 13.98 24.85
C LYS A 473 -26.46 15.28 24.59
N THR A 474 -25.34 15.44 25.25
CA THR A 474 -24.45 16.58 25.12
C THR A 474 -23.01 16.08 24.97
N GLU A 475 -22.18 16.82 24.24
CA GLU A 475 -20.73 16.60 24.11
C GLU A 475 -20.03 17.93 24.37
N THR A 476 -18.92 17.89 25.12
CA THR A 476 -18.09 19.06 25.38
C THR A 476 -16.90 19.03 24.43
N ILE A 477 -16.67 20.13 23.73
CA ILE A 477 -15.57 20.32 22.79
C ILE A 477 -14.61 21.32 23.40
N HIS A 478 -13.36 20.91 23.58
CA HIS A 478 -12.28 21.75 24.07
C HIS A 478 -11.32 22.13 22.96
N PHE A 479 -10.98 23.40 22.82
CA PHE A 479 -9.99 23.91 21.89
C PHE A 479 -8.72 24.27 22.65
N ALA A 480 -7.56 23.72 22.23
CA ALA A 480 -6.27 24.01 22.84
C ALA A 480 -5.78 25.46 22.60
N HIS A 481 -6.27 26.11 21.54
CA HIS A 481 -6.13 27.54 21.38
C HIS A 481 -7.16 28.26 22.29
N ASP A 482 -6.76 29.33 22.93
CA ASP A 482 -7.64 30.20 23.73
C ASP A 482 -7.53 31.63 23.18
N GLY A 483 -8.66 32.20 22.77
CA GLY A 483 -8.77 33.57 22.27
C GLY A 483 -9.40 33.71 20.89
N GLU A 484 -9.23 34.90 20.31
CA GLU A 484 -9.76 35.29 19.01
C GLU A 484 -9.10 34.51 17.87
N LEU A 485 -9.86 34.31 16.79
CA LEU A 485 -9.42 33.72 15.55
C LEU A 485 -9.16 34.80 14.47
N PRO A 486 -8.37 34.51 13.41
CA PRO A 486 -8.18 35.43 12.29
C PRO A 486 -9.47 35.85 11.59
N GLY A 487 -10.54 35.12 11.80
CA GLY A 487 -11.88 35.33 11.27
C GLY A 487 -12.80 34.21 11.72
N THR A 488 -13.98 34.12 11.13
CA THR A 488 -14.90 33.02 11.39
C THR A 488 -14.33 31.73 10.81
N ALA A 489 -14.09 30.73 11.66
CA ALA A 489 -13.70 29.39 11.26
C ALA A 489 -14.94 28.49 11.13
N THR A 490 -15.03 27.73 10.04
CA THR A 490 -15.94 26.58 9.96
C THR A 490 -15.15 25.36 10.42
N VAL A 491 -15.58 24.76 11.53
CA VAL A 491 -14.92 23.60 12.14
C VAL A 491 -15.79 22.37 11.92
N THR A 492 -15.14 21.26 11.55
CA THR A 492 -15.77 19.94 11.49
C THR A 492 -15.06 19.03 12.47
N THR A 493 -15.81 18.37 13.36
CA THR A 493 -15.29 17.42 14.35
C THR A 493 -16.08 16.13 14.33
N GLU A 494 -15.46 15.03 14.73
CA GLU A 494 -16.18 13.80 15.04
C GLU A 494 -17.18 14.01 16.17
N THR A 495 -18.28 13.26 16.17
CA THR A 495 -19.32 13.29 17.19
C THR A 495 -20.01 11.93 17.32
N LYS A 496 -20.43 11.59 18.53
CA LYS A 496 -21.31 10.43 18.82
C LYS A 496 -22.79 10.80 18.82
N LEU A 497 -23.11 12.05 18.53
CA LEU A 497 -24.49 12.46 18.34
C LEU A 497 -25.05 11.83 17.05
N PRO A 498 -26.33 11.42 17.03
CA PRO A 498 -26.95 10.91 15.82
C PRO A 498 -27.12 12.01 14.77
N ASP A 499 -27.21 11.60 13.51
CA ASP A 499 -27.47 12.49 12.38
C ASP A 499 -28.71 13.36 12.61
N GLY A 500 -28.60 14.62 12.21
CA GLY A 500 -29.65 15.59 12.38
C GLY A 500 -29.17 17.01 12.63
N THR A 501 -29.90 17.74 13.44
CA THR A 501 -29.58 19.12 13.83
C THR A 501 -29.30 19.18 15.32
N ALA A 502 -28.21 19.84 15.69
CA ALA A 502 -27.79 20.08 17.06
C ALA A 502 -27.69 21.58 17.36
N TYR A 503 -27.59 21.90 18.63
CA TYR A 503 -27.36 23.22 19.16
C TYR A 503 -25.92 23.33 19.62
N LEU A 504 -25.25 24.46 19.33
CA LEU A 504 -23.91 24.79 19.81
C LEU A 504 -24.00 25.87 20.86
N TYR A 505 -23.39 25.64 21.99
CA TYR A 505 -23.28 26.62 23.10
C TYR A 505 -21.80 26.90 23.36
N TYR A 506 -21.50 28.16 23.63
CA TYR A 506 -20.23 28.63 24.16
C TYR A 506 -20.28 28.64 25.69
N PHE A 507 -19.27 28.14 26.36
CA PHE A 507 -19.10 28.29 27.80
C PHE A 507 -18.40 29.60 28.13
N ASN A 508 -19.12 30.56 28.68
CA ASN A 508 -18.52 31.82 29.11
C ASN A 508 -17.83 31.67 30.48
N PRO A 509 -16.48 31.78 30.55
CA PRO A 509 -15.72 31.53 31.78
C PRO A 509 -15.94 32.60 32.85
N GLU A 510 -16.37 33.82 32.46
CA GLU A 510 -16.64 34.91 33.42
C GLU A 510 -17.98 34.70 34.10
N THR A 511 -19.02 34.40 33.32
CA THR A 511 -20.38 34.20 33.81
C THR A 511 -20.64 32.78 34.28
N LYS A 512 -19.77 31.81 33.89
CA LYS A 512 -19.94 30.36 34.10
C LYS A 512 -21.25 29.81 33.54
N LYS A 513 -21.71 30.40 32.45
CA LYS A 513 -22.98 30.04 31.78
C LYS A 513 -22.72 29.59 30.36
N LEU A 514 -23.67 28.80 29.85
CA LEU A 514 -23.73 28.41 28.44
C LEU A 514 -24.52 29.49 27.68
N GLU A 515 -23.93 29.97 26.58
CA GLU A 515 -24.50 30.96 25.67
C GLU A 515 -24.75 30.32 24.31
N LEU A 516 -25.95 30.42 23.75
CA LEU A 516 -26.29 29.83 22.48
C LEU A 516 -25.54 30.53 21.34
N VAL A 517 -24.77 29.75 20.56
CA VAL A 517 -24.04 30.21 19.39
C VAL A 517 -24.78 29.86 18.11
N SER A 518 -25.31 28.63 18.01
CA SER A 518 -26.06 28.16 16.84
C SER A 518 -27.13 27.17 17.23
N ASP A 519 -28.29 27.26 16.57
CA ASP A 519 -29.41 26.32 16.69
C ASP A 519 -29.58 25.41 15.47
N ALA A 520 -28.60 25.43 14.56
CA ALA A 520 -28.65 24.75 13.28
C ALA A 520 -27.31 24.04 12.91
N VAL A 521 -26.63 23.46 13.89
CA VAL A 521 -25.43 22.65 13.63
C VAL A 521 -25.82 21.38 12.90
N LYS A 522 -25.21 21.15 11.73
CA LYS A 522 -25.42 19.91 10.97
C LYS A 522 -24.60 18.79 11.57
N VAL A 523 -25.26 17.69 11.89
CA VAL A 523 -24.63 16.40 12.25
C VAL A 523 -24.95 15.40 11.14
N ALA A 524 -23.95 14.84 10.52
CA ALA A 524 -24.08 13.84 9.46
C ALA A 524 -22.83 12.95 9.41
N ASP A 525 -23.02 11.67 9.18
CA ASP A 525 -21.97 10.69 9.00
C ASP A 525 -20.94 10.68 10.15
N GLY A 526 -21.42 10.84 11.40
CA GLY A 526 -20.57 10.88 12.60
C GLY A 526 -19.77 12.17 12.77
N LYS A 527 -20.02 13.22 11.97
CA LYS A 527 -19.35 14.51 12.05
C LYS A 527 -20.32 15.66 12.31
N ALA A 528 -19.88 16.65 13.10
CA ALA A 528 -20.60 17.89 13.37
C ALA A 528 -19.85 19.08 12.74
N THR A 529 -20.54 19.89 11.95
CA THR A 529 -19.96 21.08 11.31
C THR A 529 -20.62 22.36 11.83
N TYR A 530 -19.80 23.28 12.35
CA TYR A 530 -20.25 24.52 13.00
C TYR A 530 -19.26 25.66 12.79
N LYS A 531 -19.70 26.90 13.09
CA LYS A 531 -18.87 28.10 12.97
C LYS A 531 -18.55 28.68 14.34
N ILE A 532 -17.30 29.13 14.50
CA ILE A 532 -16.79 29.81 15.68
C ILE A 532 -15.95 31.04 15.27
N GLU A 533 -15.86 32.04 16.15
CA GLU A 533 -15.06 33.26 15.96
C GLU A 533 -13.92 33.38 16.97
N HIS A 534 -13.98 32.63 18.05
CA HIS A 534 -12.97 32.51 19.08
C HIS A 534 -12.93 31.06 19.60
N CYS A 535 -11.83 30.68 20.19
CA CYS A 535 -11.66 29.37 20.81
C CYS A 535 -11.87 29.46 22.32
N CYS A 536 -12.55 28.47 22.85
CA CYS A 536 -12.84 28.20 24.25
C CYS A 536 -13.44 26.80 24.37
N ASP A 537 -14.19 26.55 25.46
CA ASP A 537 -14.99 25.35 25.59
C ASP A 537 -16.39 25.56 24.98
N TYR A 538 -16.83 24.57 24.21
CA TYR A 538 -18.17 24.55 23.62
C TYR A 538 -18.94 23.29 24.01
N VAL A 539 -20.26 23.34 23.88
CA VAL A 539 -21.14 22.20 24.12
C VAL A 539 -22.07 22.01 22.93
N LEU A 540 -22.00 20.82 22.33
CA LEU A 540 -23.01 20.34 21.39
C LEU A 540 -24.15 19.68 22.16
N SER A 541 -25.39 19.96 21.78
CA SER A 541 -26.58 19.38 22.40
C SER A 541 -27.63 19.04 21.36
N LEU A 542 -28.26 17.87 21.46
CA LEU A 542 -29.40 17.50 20.62
C LEU A 542 -30.69 18.26 20.97
N LYS A 543 -30.77 18.79 22.18
CA LYS A 543 -31.91 19.56 22.66
C LYS A 543 -31.48 20.96 23.03
N LYS A 544 -32.36 21.92 22.82
CA LYS A 544 -32.14 23.27 23.32
C LYS A 544 -32.03 23.23 24.85
N LEU A 545 -30.89 23.78 25.35
CA LEU A 545 -30.64 23.86 26.80
C LEU A 545 -31.37 25.05 27.40
N ASP A 546 -31.90 24.89 28.62
CA ASP A 546 -32.49 25.96 29.40
C ASP A 546 -31.39 26.73 30.15
N THR A 547 -30.84 27.75 29.48
CA THR A 547 -29.72 28.56 29.99
C THR A 547 -30.19 29.81 30.76
N GLU A 548 -31.50 30.09 30.82
CA GLU A 548 -32.02 31.19 31.58
C GLU A 548 -32.07 30.84 33.09
N PRO A 549 -31.69 31.77 34.00
CA PRO A 549 -31.89 31.54 35.42
C PRO A 549 -33.38 31.48 35.71
N LYS A 550 -33.89 30.34 36.15
CA LYS A 550 -35.19 30.30 36.79
C LYS A 550 -35.07 31.12 38.05
N ASP A 551 -35.76 32.28 38.11
CA ASP A 551 -35.91 33.02 39.33
C ASP A 551 -36.45 32.07 40.41
N GLU A 552 -35.59 31.65 41.30
CA GLU A 552 -36.01 30.96 42.51
C GLU A 552 -36.88 31.93 43.30
N PRO A 553 -38.15 31.63 43.61
CA PRO A 553 -38.96 32.53 44.38
C PRO A 553 -38.27 32.78 45.70
N ALA A 554 -37.94 34.05 45.96
CA ALA A 554 -37.31 34.49 47.21
C ALA A 554 -38.02 33.89 48.41
N PRO A 555 -37.32 33.35 49.42
CA PRO A 555 -37.94 32.83 50.63
C PRO A 555 -38.71 33.96 51.32
N SER A 556 -39.99 33.73 51.47
CA SER A 556 -40.93 34.64 52.21
C SER A 556 -40.42 34.84 53.65
N THR A 557 -39.88 36.02 53.93
CA THR A 557 -39.62 36.49 55.30
C THR A 557 -40.88 36.81 56.04
N PRO A 558 -41.02 36.41 57.32
CA PRO A 558 -42.17 36.77 58.14
C PRO A 558 -42.15 38.27 58.48
N GLN A 559 -43.32 38.85 58.25
CA GLN A 559 -43.66 40.23 58.56
C GLN A 559 -43.61 40.48 60.07
N THR A 560 -42.75 41.43 60.55
CA THR A 560 -42.96 42.10 61.86
C THR A 560 -42.99 43.61 61.67
N THR A 561 -44.07 44.17 62.21
CA THR A 561 -44.50 45.55 62.18
C THR A 561 -43.59 46.55 62.89
N PRO A 562 -43.77 47.86 62.69
CA PRO A 562 -42.68 48.85 62.74
C PRO A 562 -42.69 49.65 64.06
N THR A 563 -41.54 50.16 64.42
CA THR A 563 -41.41 51.30 65.35
C THR A 563 -40.33 52.26 64.86
N ALA A 564 -40.70 53.50 64.60
CA ALA A 564 -39.83 54.65 64.26
C ALA A 564 -39.55 55.48 65.57
N PRO A 565 -38.82 56.63 65.54
CA PRO A 565 -37.56 56.98 64.91
C PRO A 565 -36.54 57.68 65.87
N ALA A 566 -35.28 57.82 65.54
CA ALA A 566 -34.50 58.96 66.01
C ALA A 566 -33.21 59.14 65.15
N ALA A 567 -33.08 60.34 64.62
CA ALA A 567 -31.89 60.89 63.99
C ALA A 567 -31.10 61.73 65.00
N PRO A 568 -30.00 62.45 64.69
CA PRO A 568 -28.81 62.19 63.90
C PRO A 568 -27.49 62.56 64.64
N ALA A 569 -26.34 62.20 64.13
CA ALA A 569 -25.15 63.05 64.33
C ALA A 569 -24.03 62.73 63.30
N GLN A 570 -23.63 63.79 62.68
CA GLN A 570 -22.48 64.03 61.83
C GLN A 570 -21.16 63.69 62.49
N THR A 571 -20.14 63.31 61.72
CA THR A 571 -18.96 64.14 61.42
C THR A 571 -17.91 63.37 60.60
N THR A 572 -17.55 63.95 59.50
CA THR A 572 -16.28 63.82 58.78
C THR A 572 -15.10 64.42 59.54
N PRO A 573 -13.83 64.47 59.14
CA PRO A 573 -13.08 63.89 58.05
C PRO A 573 -11.60 63.55 58.29
N LYS A 574 -10.82 63.24 57.23
CA LYS A 574 -9.39 63.50 56.98
C LYS A 574 -8.37 62.54 57.61
N ALA A 575 -7.31 62.06 56.98
CA ALA A 575 -6.34 62.54 56.00
C ALA A 575 -5.53 61.30 55.53
N GLU A 576 -5.25 61.10 54.25
CA GLU A 576 -4.02 61.47 53.57
C GLU A 576 -2.72 61.19 54.30
N VAL A 577 -1.86 60.28 53.76
CA VAL A 577 -0.44 60.49 53.49
C VAL A 577 0.14 59.30 52.66
N THR A 578 0.52 59.56 51.45
CA THR A 578 1.69 58.98 50.74
C THR A 578 2.93 59.77 51.16
N PRO A 579 4.20 59.44 50.85
CA PRO A 579 4.81 58.48 49.94
C PRO A 579 6.21 57.92 50.36
N LYS A 580 6.91 57.36 49.40
CA LYS A 580 8.36 57.15 49.21
C LYS A 580 8.84 55.70 49.33
N ALA A 581 9.26 55.06 48.29
CA ALA A 581 10.40 55.23 47.36
C ALA A 581 11.75 54.64 47.84
N GLN A 582 12.32 53.86 46.91
CA GLN A 582 13.72 53.47 46.73
C GLN A 582 14.28 52.38 47.66
N THR A 583 14.92 51.33 47.15
CA THR A 583 16.15 51.31 46.33
C THR A 583 16.47 49.90 45.83
N THR A 584 16.89 49.83 44.62
CA THR A 584 17.82 48.81 44.13
C THR A 584 19.21 48.96 44.78
N PRO A 585 20.05 47.90 44.82
CA PRO A 585 20.98 47.72 43.71
C PRO A 585 21.33 46.25 43.33
N LYS A 586 21.72 46.11 42.12
CA LYS A 586 22.69 45.16 41.58
C LYS A 586 24.11 45.57 42.07
N PRO A 587 25.18 44.72 42.14
CA PRO A 587 25.80 44.11 40.97
C PRO A 587 26.53 42.75 41.16
N GLU A 588 26.83 42.11 40.01
CA GLU A 588 28.16 41.63 39.58
C GLU A 588 28.87 40.53 40.39
N VAL A 589 29.30 39.45 39.76
CA VAL A 589 30.53 39.20 38.97
C VAL A 589 30.64 37.71 38.62
N ALA A 590 30.92 37.40 37.37
CA ALA A 590 31.52 36.13 36.94
C ALA A 590 33.01 36.10 37.32
N PRO A 591 33.75 34.99 37.35
CA PRO A 591 34.35 34.47 36.12
C PRO A 591 34.63 32.93 36.02
N LYS A 592 34.74 32.49 34.80
CA LYS A 592 35.73 31.61 34.12
C LYS A 592 36.39 30.44 34.88
N THR A 593 36.39 29.26 34.27
CA THR A 593 37.54 28.57 33.58
C THR A 593 37.11 27.19 33.10
N GLN A 594 37.19 26.95 31.84
CA GLN A 594 38.10 26.13 31.02
C GLN A 594 38.69 24.90 31.70
N THR A 595 38.44 23.74 31.06
CA THR A 595 39.52 22.87 30.56
C THR A 595 38.97 21.77 29.60
N LYS A 596 39.46 21.82 28.37
CA LYS A 596 39.78 20.65 27.51
C LYS A 596 41.19 20.18 27.93
N PRO A 597 41.66 18.97 27.73
CA PRO A 597 41.90 18.28 26.46
C PRO A 597 41.90 16.74 26.56
N LYS A 598 41.95 15.94 25.53
CA LYS A 598 43.06 15.49 24.68
C LYS A 598 42.66 14.43 23.66
N LYS A 599 43.04 14.67 22.47
CA LYS A 599 43.39 13.92 21.28
C LYS A 599 44.32 12.71 21.51
N LYS A 600 44.11 11.64 20.70
CA LYS A 600 45.16 10.77 20.10
C LYS A 600 44.64 10.30 18.76
N THR A 601 45.07 10.82 17.71
CA THR A 601 46.17 10.62 16.74
C THR A 601 46.12 9.33 15.97
N SER A 602 45.99 9.56 14.66
CA SER A 602 46.06 8.73 13.47
C SER A 602 47.41 7.98 13.30
N PRO A 603 47.59 7.17 12.26
CA PRO A 603 48.28 7.77 11.13
C PRO A 603 47.70 7.48 9.74
N ALA A 604 48.08 8.37 8.84
CA ALA A 604 47.79 8.52 7.45
C ALA A 604 48.77 7.76 6.56
N MET A 605 48.39 7.59 5.28
CA MET A 605 49.17 7.78 4.03
C MET A 605 48.26 7.36 2.89
N GLY A 606 48.16 7.99 1.77
CA GLY A 606 48.80 9.12 1.14
C GLY A 606 48.19 9.29 -0.23
N ASP A 607 48.10 10.55 -0.59
CA ASP A 607 48.39 11.22 -1.88
C ASP A 607 47.91 10.61 -3.22
N ASN A 608 47.21 11.33 -4.06
CA ASN A 608 47.50 12.51 -4.91
C ASN A 608 46.34 12.64 -5.91
N THR A 609 45.83 13.71 -6.40
CA THR A 609 46.14 15.03 -6.85
C THR A 609 44.88 15.75 -7.36
N ASN A 610 44.78 17.03 -7.01
CA ASN A 610 44.25 18.20 -7.72
C ASN A 610 43.26 18.10 -8.89
N SER A 611 42.10 18.74 -8.79
CA SER A 611 41.90 19.99 -9.56
C SER A 611 40.72 20.80 -9.06
N VAL A 612 40.99 22.02 -8.67
CA VAL A 612 40.07 23.14 -8.42
C VAL A 612 39.53 23.61 -9.77
N LEU A 613 38.21 23.78 -9.87
CA LEU A 613 37.65 24.75 -10.83
C LEU A 613 36.46 25.47 -10.19
N VAL A 614 36.71 26.70 -9.87
CA VAL A 614 35.72 27.75 -9.61
C VAL A 614 35.14 28.19 -10.96
N VAL A 615 33.82 28.17 -11.13
CA VAL A 615 33.18 28.99 -12.18
C VAL A 615 31.94 29.64 -11.59
N THR A 616 32.02 30.95 -11.57
CA THR A 616 30.99 31.92 -11.29
C THR A 616 29.91 31.97 -12.36
N MET A 617 28.70 32.24 -11.89
CA MET A 617 27.46 32.71 -12.54
C MET A 617 27.61 33.43 -13.89
N LEU A 618 26.68 33.17 -14.81
CA LEU A 618 25.66 34.08 -15.36
C LEU A 618 25.02 33.49 -16.63
N GLY A 619 23.71 33.58 -16.73
CA GLY A 619 23.02 33.73 -18.02
C GLY A 619 22.05 32.61 -18.43
N LEU A 620 20.79 32.98 -18.45
CA LEU A 620 19.63 32.35 -19.08
C LEU A 620 19.98 31.50 -20.33
N GLY A 621 19.49 30.27 -20.35
CA GLY A 621 19.46 29.45 -21.55
C GLY A 621 18.66 28.18 -21.30
N VAL A 622 17.44 28.17 -21.80
CA VAL A 622 16.61 26.98 -21.94
C VAL A 622 17.39 25.93 -22.74
N VAL A 623 17.84 24.88 -22.10
CA VAL A 623 18.36 23.69 -22.80
C VAL A 623 17.36 22.57 -22.56
N ILE A 624 16.58 22.28 -23.59
CA ILE A 624 15.81 21.05 -23.72
C ILE A 624 16.81 19.91 -23.87
N CYS A 625 17.09 19.20 -22.80
CA CYS A 625 17.74 17.90 -22.85
C CYS A 625 16.70 16.85 -23.24
N THR A 626 16.62 16.55 -24.53
CA THR A 626 16.01 15.31 -25.00
C THR A 626 16.90 14.16 -24.60
N VAL A 627 16.57 13.48 -23.52
CA VAL A 627 17.11 12.16 -23.22
C VAL A 627 16.47 11.19 -24.21
N GLY A 628 17.26 10.76 -25.15
CA GLY A 628 16.87 9.77 -26.15
C GLY A 628 16.71 8.40 -25.45
N ILE A 629 15.51 8.05 -25.09
CA ILE A 629 15.13 6.69 -24.79
C ILE A 629 15.17 5.93 -26.10
N LYS A 630 16.16 5.06 -26.25
CA LYS A 630 16.24 4.08 -27.32
C LYS A 630 15.12 3.05 -27.11
N ARG A 631 13.92 3.37 -27.58
CA ARG A 631 12.90 2.36 -27.84
C ARG A 631 13.42 1.49 -28.99
N ARG A 632 13.86 0.28 -28.69
CA ARG A 632 13.99 -0.76 -29.71
C ARG A 632 12.58 -1.02 -30.25
N LYS A 633 12.29 -0.55 -31.45
CA LYS A 633 11.16 -1.03 -32.24
C LYS A 633 11.47 -2.49 -32.58
N ARG A 634 10.67 -3.40 -32.06
CA ARG A 634 10.54 -4.72 -32.63
C ARG A 634 9.85 -4.60 -34.00
N ALA A 635 10.50 -5.09 -35.01
CA ALA A 635 9.89 -5.35 -36.31
C ALA A 635 9.11 -6.66 -36.26
#